data_af7711986c4fc70f665e3e25688215c4
#
_entry.id   af7711986c4fc70f665e3e25688215c4
#
_cell.length_a   1.000
_cell.length_b   1.000
_cell.length_c   1.000
_cell.angle_alpha   90.00
_cell.angle_beta   90.00
_cell.angle_gamma   90.00
#
_symmetry.space_group_name_H-M   'P 1'
#
loop_
_entity.id
_entity.type
_entity.pdbx_description
1 polymer ?
#
loop_
_entity_poly.entity_id
_entity_poly.type
_entity_poly.pdbx_seq_one_letter_code
_entity_poly.pdbx_strand_id
1 'polypeptide(L)'
;MKIALVGNQNSGKTTLFNYLTGMNAKIGNWPGVTIEKKTGVIKGTKHEITDLPGIYSLSPYSIEEDISRKFIFEEKPDVIINIVDAISLERGLYLTTQLMELDSKVIVALNMADLLEKKGIEIDVKKLEEKLGIKVFKISALKETGIDELVKELDNKDDLVRAKIYDSKIEKTINDISFSLMDSHKRFVSVKLLESDDRFAGKNTEEINKLKEELEKEFDTDLEEVIATERYSFIESVKLECFKKKENIVTFSDKLDKILLNKWISFPIFVVVMFLVYYLSVGVVGSSTVDWVADNMDALGGWVGSSLEAAGTSEWLNSLVVDGIIAGVGAVLGFIPQLIILFICISLLETTGYMSRIALLFDKLFRKLGMSGKSLIPFIVGSGCSVPGIMGTRIIENQDEREMTSILVPFIPCSAKLPIISLFAGYFFGENSGIASASLYFFAIIVIIISAFILSRTRFKHVSSSFISELPEYKVPSIKYIAKDVFDKVIAFIKRAGSIILICSIVIWFLLSFSFGMEYGVDIENSMLASIGKTISWVFYPMIGQNNWGATVSAIQGLVAKEQVVSSMAVIAGLSEDVEEGSQIFADGTPFEGITVASAYAFMVFNLFSAPCFGAIGAMKRELGSTKRMLKAVLFQTICAWILATIVYQIGSRIENGTFNLANIIVIAVILIAVLGIIISKLKNKNNGCSNCPYCDNCK
;
A
#
# COMPACT_ATOMS: atom_id res chain seq x y z
N MET A 1 -14.83 -33.42 -18.15
CA MET A 1 -15.18 -32.00 -18.30
C MET A 1 -14.18 -31.16 -17.53
N LYS A 2 -13.86 -29.95 -18.04
CA LYS A 2 -13.07 -28.94 -17.34
C LYS A 2 -14.03 -28.02 -16.57
N ILE A 3 -13.81 -27.84 -15.27
CA ILE A 3 -14.64 -27.02 -14.40
C ILE A 3 -13.80 -25.89 -13.82
N ALA A 4 -14.33 -24.68 -13.91
CA ALA A 4 -13.75 -23.51 -13.25
C ALA A 4 -14.52 -23.20 -11.96
N LEU A 5 -13.81 -23.07 -10.84
CA LEU A 5 -14.37 -22.62 -9.57
C LEU A 5 -14.07 -21.13 -9.42
N VAL A 6 -15.11 -20.32 -9.44
CA VAL A 6 -15.05 -18.87 -9.39
C VAL A 6 -15.80 -18.35 -8.17
N GLY A 7 -15.52 -17.16 -7.71
CA GLY A 7 -16.24 -16.52 -6.63
C GLY A 7 -15.42 -15.43 -5.93
N ASN A 8 -16.08 -14.66 -5.12
CA ASN A 8 -15.47 -13.55 -4.38
C ASN A 8 -14.43 -14.04 -3.36
N GLN A 9 -13.58 -13.15 -2.91
CA GLN A 9 -12.68 -13.44 -1.78
C GLN A 9 -13.53 -13.78 -0.54
N ASN A 10 -13.07 -14.76 0.22
CA ASN A 10 -13.74 -15.26 1.44
C ASN A 10 -15.13 -15.92 1.24
N SER A 11 -15.56 -16.19 0.02
CA SER A 11 -16.83 -16.91 -0.25
C SER A 11 -16.81 -18.40 0.13
N GLY A 12 -15.65 -18.94 0.54
CA GLY A 12 -15.48 -20.36 0.90
C GLY A 12 -15.00 -21.24 -0.27
N LYS A 13 -14.48 -20.65 -1.31
CA LYS A 13 -14.00 -21.29 -2.55
C LYS A 13 -12.99 -22.41 -2.30
N THR A 14 -11.91 -22.09 -1.60
CA THR A 14 -10.86 -23.08 -1.27
C THR A 14 -11.37 -24.19 -0.35
N THR A 15 -12.34 -23.92 0.52
CA THR A 15 -12.98 -24.94 1.38
C THR A 15 -13.75 -25.94 0.53
N LEU A 16 -14.58 -25.46 -0.39
CA LEU A 16 -15.34 -26.30 -1.32
C LEU A 16 -14.39 -27.09 -2.24
N PHE A 17 -13.36 -26.46 -2.79
CA PHE A 17 -12.35 -27.11 -3.62
C PHE A 17 -11.68 -28.28 -2.90
N ASN A 18 -11.23 -28.07 -1.65
CA ASN A 18 -10.58 -29.11 -0.85
C ASN A 18 -11.53 -30.28 -0.53
N TYR A 19 -12.80 -29.99 -0.27
CA TYR A 19 -13.81 -31.04 -0.07
C TYR A 19 -14.02 -31.87 -1.34
N LEU A 20 -14.23 -31.22 -2.49
CA LEU A 20 -14.47 -31.86 -3.77
C LEU A 20 -13.30 -32.71 -4.24
N THR A 21 -12.07 -32.26 -4.04
CA THR A 21 -10.85 -32.95 -4.49
C THR A 21 -10.26 -33.90 -3.47
N GLY A 22 -10.73 -33.86 -2.19
CA GLY A 22 -10.16 -34.68 -1.11
C GLY A 22 -8.74 -34.31 -0.74
N MET A 23 -8.38 -33.03 -0.84
CA MET A 23 -7.01 -32.50 -0.64
C MET A 23 -5.97 -33.03 -1.63
N ASN A 24 -6.37 -33.76 -2.66
CA ASN A 24 -5.50 -34.26 -3.73
C ASN A 24 -5.37 -33.21 -4.84
N ALA A 25 -4.85 -32.05 -4.52
CA ALA A 25 -4.65 -30.97 -5.48
C ALA A 25 -3.20 -30.94 -5.99
N LYS A 26 -3.04 -30.67 -7.29
CA LYS A 26 -1.76 -30.24 -7.84
C LYS A 26 -1.62 -28.75 -7.59
N ILE A 27 -0.59 -28.36 -6.83
CA ILE A 27 -0.31 -26.94 -6.51
C ILE A 27 0.84 -26.49 -7.39
N GLY A 28 0.68 -25.38 -8.06
CA GLY A 28 1.69 -24.69 -8.85
C GLY A 28 1.47 -23.19 -8.79
N ASN A 29 2.19 -22.43 -9.59
CA ASN A 29 1.92 -20.99 -9.73
C ASN A 29 1.32 -20.69 -11.11
N TRP A 30 0.52 -19.66 -11.21
CA TRP A 30 0.08 -19.15 -12.50
C TRP A 30 1.30 -18.62 -13.29
N PRO A 31 1.34 -18.78 -14.61
CA PRO A 31 2.48 -18.32 -15.41
C PRO A 31 2.80 -16.84 -15.20
N GLY A 32 4.05 -16.53 -14.87
CA GLY A 32 4.53 -15.15 -14.74
C GLY A 32 4.18 -14.42 -13.44
N VAL A 33 3.50 -15.07 -12.50
CA VAL A 33 3.09 -14.48 -11.22
C VAL A 33 3.30 -15.41 -10.04
N THR A 34 3.30 -14.88 -8.81
CA THR A 34 3.47 -15.66 -7.58
C THR A 34 2.15 -16.15 -6.96
N ILE A 35 1.07 -16.14 -7.74
CA ILE A 35 -0.27 -16.57 -7.30
C ILE A 35 -0.37 -18.09 -7.49
N GLU A 36 -0.86 -18.79 -6.46
CA GLU A 36 -1.02 -20.25 -6.50
C GLU A 36 -2.13 -20.67 -7.48
N LYS A 37 -1.83 -21.67 -8.31
CA LYS A 37 -2.80 -22.40 -9.15
C LYS A 37 -3.07 -23.76 -8.49
N LYS A 38 -4.34 -24.05 -8.23
CA LYS A 38 -4.77 -25.34 -7.68
C LYS A 38 -5.69 -26.03 -8.68
N THR A 39 -5.29 -27.24 -9.09
CA THR A 39 -6.10 -28.10 -9.95
C THR A 39 -6.26 -29.47 -9.31
N GLY A 40 -7.41 -30.10 -9.48
CA GLY A 40 -7.70 -31.41 -8.92
C GLY A 40 -8.78 -32.12 -9.68
N VAL A 41 -9.05 -33.36 -9.35
CA VAL A 41 -10.14 -34.17 -9.89
C VAL A 41 -11.22 -34.32 -8.82
N ILE A 42 -12.48 -34.10 -9.16
CA ILE A 42 -13.60 -34.27 -8.23
C ILE A 42 -13.73 -35.73 -7.86
N LYS A 43 -13.81 -36.04 -6.56
CA LYS A 43 -13.97 -37.40 -6.04
C LYS A 43 -15.11 -38.16 -6.71
N GLY A 44 -14.86 -39.41 -7.09
CA GLY A 44 -15.85 -40.27 -7.74
C GLY A 44 -16.20 -39.90 -9.19
N THR A 45 -15.53 -38.91 -9.79
CA THR A 45 -15.75 -38.49 -11.15
C THR A 45 -14.43 -38.39 -11.94
N LYS A 46 -14.55 -38.10 -13.26
CA LYS A 46 -13.40 -37.78 -14.11
C LYS A 46 -13.32 -36.29 -14.43
N HIS A 47 -14.02 -35.44 -13.67
CA HIS A 47 -14.06 -34.00 -13.90
C HIS A 47 -12.85 -33.31 -13.28
N GLU A 48 -12.16 -32.54 -14.07
CA GLU A 48 -11.04 -31.70 -13.62
C GLU A 48 -11.58 -30.35 -13.18
N ILE A 49 -11.25 -29.95 -11.94
CA ILE A 49 -11.63 -28.67 -11.37
C ILE A 49 -10.39 -27.80 -11.09
N THR A 50 -10.48 -26.54 -11.45
CA THR A 50 -9.44 -25.54 -11.19
C THR A 50 -9.98 -24.44 -10.28
N ASP A 51 -9.31 -24.19 -9.14
CA ASP A 51 -9.61 -23.09 -8.24
C ASP A 51 -9.00 -21.80 -8.78
N LEU A 52 -9.85 -20.86 -9.21
CA LEU A 52 -9.42 -19.57 -9.71
C LEU A 52 -9.21 -18.57 -8.55
N PRO A 53 -8.34 -17.57 -8.69
CA PRO A 53 -8.21 -16.50 -7.70
C PRO A 53 -9.56 -15.86 -7.36
N GLY A 54 -9.69 -15.33 -6.14
CA GLY A 54 -10.92 -14.64 -5.72
C GLY A 54 -11.09 -13.33 -6.47
N ILE A 55 -12.20 -13.17 -7.17
CA ILE A 55 -12.50 -12.02 -8.03
C ILE A 55 -13.89 -11.47 -7.75
N TYR A 56 -14.07 -10.19 -8.00
CA TYR A 56 -15.36 -9.50 -7.89
C TYR A 56 -15.98 -9.17 -9.24
N SER A 57 -15.15 -9.11 -10.25
CA SER A 57 -15.54 -8.78 -11.63
C SER A 57 -14.63 -9.50 -12.63
N LEU A 58 -15.12 -9.66 -13.87
CA LEU A 58 -14.30 -10.07 -15.01
C LEU A 58 -13.68 -8.84 -15.73
N SER A 59 -13.88 -7.63 -15.23
CA SER A 59 -13.15 -6.44 -15.66
C SER A 59 -11.83 -6.38 -14.89
N PRO A 60 -10.66 -6.41 -15.54
CA PRO A 60 -9.39 -6.64 -14.86
C PRO A 60 -8.86 -5.36 -14.23
N TYR A 61 -9.23 -5.14 -12.98
CA TYR A 61 -8.62 -4.12 -12.10
C TYR A 61 -7.48 -4.70 -11.26
N SER A 62 -7.43 -6.02 -11.09
CA SER A 62 -6.39 -6.73 -10.35
C SER A 62 -5.71 -7.81 -11.20
N ILE A 63 -4.53 -8.28 -10.75
CA ILE A 63 -3.80 -9.38 -11.38
C ILE A 63 -4.63 -10.68 -11.30
N GLU A 64 -5.34 -10.87 -10.19
CA GLU A 64 -6.22 -12.00 -9.94
C GLU A 64 -7.38 -12.07 -10.93
N GLU A 65 -7.99 -10.93 -11.23
CA GLU A 65 -9.06 -10.82 -12.23
C GLU A 65 -8.56 -11.07 -13.64
N ASP A 66 -7.35 -10.59 -13.96
CA ASP A 66 -6.71 -10.86 -15.24
C ASP A 66 -6.43 -12.35 -15.46
N ILE A 67 -5.91 -13.03 -14.44
CA ILE A 67 -5.65 -14.47 -14.47
C ILE A 67 -6.94 -15.25 -14.67
N SER A 68 -7.97 -14.95 -13.88
CA SER A 68 -9.25 -15.65 -13.94
C SER A 68 -9.92 -15.47 -15.29
N ARG A 69 -9.91 -14.24 -15.81
CA ARG A 69 -10.43 -13.94 -17.15
C ARG A 69 -9.65 -14.67 -18.25
N LYS A 70 -8.32 -14.62 -18.25
CA LYS A 70 -7.48 -15.36 -19.22
C LYS A 70 -7.79 -16.85 -19.20
N PHE A 71 -7.89 -17.45 -18.02
CA PHE A 71 -8.24 -18.85 -17.89
C PHE A 71 -9.59 -19.18 -18.53
N ILE A 72 -10.61 -18.38 -18.26
CA ILE A 72 -11.96 -18.60 -18.82
C ILE A 72 -11.94 -18.51 -20.35
N PHE A 73 -11.20 -17.54 -20.92
CA PHE A 73 -11.16 -17.34 -22.37
C PHE A 73 -10.24 -18.32 -23.11
N GLU A 74 -9.11 -18.71 -22.54
CA GLU A 74 -8.11 -19.58 -23.16
C GLU A 74 -8.45 -21.06 -22.95
N GLU A 75 -8.79 -21.46 -21.72
CA GLU A 75 -9.06 -22.86 -21.37
C GLU A 75 -10.51 -23.29 -21.62
N LYS A 76 -11.42 -22.34 -21.81
CA LYS A 76 -12.85 -22.53 -22.13
C LYS A 76 -13.48 -23.65 -21.29
N PRO A 77 -13.67 -23.45 -19.98
CA PRO A 77 -14.25 -24.46 -19.12
C PRO A 77 -15.67 -24.82 -19.57
N ASP A 78 -16.01 -26.10 -19.49
CA ASP A 78 -17.34 -26.61 -19.83
C ASP A 78 -18.39 -26.08 -18.85
N VAL A 79 -18.02 -26.03 -17.54
CA VAL A 79 -18.88 -25.57 -16.45
C VAL A 79 -18.13 -24.57 -15.58
N ILE A 80 -18.81 -23.51 -15.20
CA ILE A 80 -18.33 -22.52 -14.23
C ILE A 80 -19.20 -22.61 -12.98
N ILE A 81 -18.59 -22.97 -11.84
CA ILE A 81 -19.26 -22.95 -10.54
C ILE A 81 -18.91 -21.61 -9.89
N ASN A 82 -19.90 -20.73 -9.73
CA ASN A 82 -19.75 -19.49 -9.01
C ASN A 82 -20.17 -19.65 -7.55
N ILE A 83 -19.22 -19.52 -6.62
CA ILE A 83 -19.51 -19.56 -5.21
C ILE A 83 -19.90 -18.17 -4.72
N VAL A 84 -21.13 -18.06 -4.27
CA VAL A 84 -21.73 -16.83 -3.76
C VAL A 84 -21.95 -16.96 -2.25
N ASP A 85 -21.48 -15.98 -1.48
CA ASP A 85 -21.82 -15.87 -0.07
C ASP A 85 -23.30 -15.50 0.08
N ALA A 86 -24.07 -16.37 0.72
CA ALA A 86 -25.51 -16.17 0.93
C ALA A 86 -25.83 -14.95 1.81
N ILE A 87 -24.88 -14.49 2.62
CA ILE A 87 -25.04 -13.31 3.48
C ILE A 87 -24.86 -12.03 2.68
N SER A 88 -23.94 -12.06 1.73
CA SER A 88 -23.55 -10.93 0.87
C SER A 88 -23.98 -11.17 -0.58
N LEU A 89 -25.26 -11.49 -0.76
CA LEU A 89 -25.81 -11.96 -2.03
C LEU A 89 -25.57 -10.99 -3.20
N GLU A 90 -25.80 -9.69 -3.02
CA GLU A 90 -25.67 -8.66 -4.08
C GLU A 90 -24.31 -8.70 -4.75
N ARG A 91 -23.28 -8.81 -3.96
CA ARG A 91 -21.89 -8.77 -4.44
C ARG A 91 -21.50 -10.03 -5.22
N GLY A 92 -22.01 -11.18 -4.79
CA GLY A 92 -21.83 -12.44 -5.52
C GLY A 92 -22.62 -12.47 -6.82
N LEU A 93 -23.79 -11.85 -6.84
CA LEU A 93 -24.62 -11.74 -8.02
C LEU A 93 -24.03 -10.80 -9.08
N TYR A 94 -23.24 -9.79 -8.72
CA TYR A 94 -22.58 -8.94 -9.70
C TYR A 94 -21.63 -9.74 -10.60
N LEU A 95 -20.81 -10.60 -10.02
CA LEU A 95 -19.97 -11.52 -10.79
C LEU A 95 -20.84 -12.54 -11.56
N THR A 96 -21.93 -13.01 -10.94
CA THR A 96 -22.86 -13.94 -11.59
C THR A 96 -23.43 -13.34 -12.87
N THR A 97 -23.85 -12.06 -12.88
CA THR A 97 -24.37 -11.40 -14.08
C THR A 97 -23.36 -11.38 -15.22
N GLN A 98 -22.07 -11.17 -14.94
CA GLN A 98 -21.03 -11.21 -15.96
C GLN A 98 -20.73 -12.63 -16.45
N LEU A 99 -20.78 -13.63 -15.55
CA LEU A 99 -20.62 -15.04 -15.94
C LEU A 99 -21.78 -15.53 -16.81
N MET A 100 -23.00 -15.00 -16.60
CA MET A 100 -24.17 -15.31 -17.42
C MET A 100 -24.03 -14.82 -18.88
N GLU A 101 -23.14 -13.90 -19.16
CA GLU A 101 -22.85 -13.40 -20.51
C GLU A 101 -21.91 -14.34 -21.31
N LEU A 102 -21.28 -15.33 -20.63
CA LEU A 102 -20.40 -16.31 -21.26
C LEU A 102 -21.20 -17.48 -21.85
N ASP A 103 -20.62 -18.19 -22.80
CA ASP A 103 -21.27 -19.38 -23.43
C ASP A 103 -21.21 -20.64 -22.52
N SER A 104 -20.32 -20.68 -21.54
CA SER A 104 -20.15 -21.82 -20.62
C SER A 104 -21.36 -22.00 -19.71
N LYS A 105 -21.69 -23.24 -19.33
CA LYS A 105 -22.73 -23.52 -18.32
C LYS A 105 -22.32 -22.89 -16.97
N VAL A 106 -23.22 -22.12 -16.38
CA VAL A 106 -22.98 -21.43 -15.08
C VAL A 106 -23.91 -22.04 -14.02
N ILE A 107 -23.33 -22.41 -12.88
CA ILE A 107 -24.04 -22.91 -11.70
C ILE A 107 -23.66 -22.01 -10.51
N VAL A 108 -24.64 -21.57 -9.75
CA VAL A 108 -24.42 -20.83 -8.50
C VAL A 108 -24.44 -21.77 -7.31
N ALA A 109 -23.35 -21.78 -6.56
CA ALA A 109 -23.24 -22.43 -5.25
C ALA A 109 -23.41 -21.39 -4.14
N LEU A 110 -24.62 -21.29 -3.59
CA LEU A 110 -24.95 -20.34 -2.51
C LEU A 110 -24.44 -20.88 -1.19
N ASN A 111 -23.24 -20.46 -0.79
CA ASN A 111 -22.52 -20.96 0.37
C ASN A 111 -22.88 -20.21 1.65
N MET A 112 -22.42 -20.73 2.82
CA MET A 112 -22.72 -20.23 4.16
C MET A 112 -24.19 -20.36 4.56
N ALA A 113 -24.89 -21.35 4.00
CA ALA A 113 -26.28 -21.62 4.29
C ALA A 113 -26.58 -21.87 5.79
N ASP A 114 -25.59 -22.37 6.53
CA ASP A 114 -25.66 -22.61 7.96
C ASP A 114 -25.70 -21.34 8.83
N LEU A 115 -25.35 -20.20 8.25
CA LEU A 115 -25.37 -18.89 8.93
C LEU A 115 -26.67 -18.12 8.67
N LEU A 116 -27.46 -18.48 7.65
CA LEU A 116 -28.68 -17.78 7.27
C LEU A 116 -29.71 -17.74 8.41
N GLU A 117 -29.95 -18.88 9.06
CA GLU A 117 -30.88 -18.96 10.19
C GLU A 117 -30.43 -18.10 11.37
N LYS A 118 -29.13 -18.13 11.69
CA LYS A 118 -28.54 -17.33 12.77
C LYS A 118 -28.69 -15.84 12.54
N LYS A 119 -28.69 -15.40 11.25
CA LYS A 119 -28.84 -13.99 10.87
C LYS A 119 -30.28 -13.59 10.54
N GLY A 120 -31.22 -14.53 10.65
CA GLY A 120 -32.63 -14.30 10.32
C GLY A 120 -32.82 -13.95 8.83
N ILE A 121 -32.00 -14.52 7.99
CA ILE A 121 -32.06 -14.36 6.53
C ILE A 121 -32.74 -15.58 5.94
N GLU A 122 -33.70 -15.35 5.08
CA GLU A 122 -34.40 -16.38 4.31
C GLU A 122 -34.23 -16.07 2.82
N ILE A 123 -33.76 -17.05 2.05
CA ILE A 123 -33.57 -16.92 0.60
C ILE A 123 -34.41 -17.99 -0.08
N ASP A 124 -35.30 -17.54 -0.96
CA ASP A 124 -36.09 -18.41 -1.84
C ASP A 124 -35.24 -18.83 -3.05
N VAL A 125 -34.62 -19.99 -2.93
CA VAL A 125 -33.70 -20.53 -3.97
C VAL A 125 -34.42 -20.77 -5.29
N LYS A 126 -35.68 -21.22 -5.26
CA LYS A 126 -36.44 -21.51 -6.50
C LYS A 126 -36.72 -20.23 -7.27
N LYS A 127 -37.17 -19.19 -6.58
CA LYS A 127 -37.36 -17.87 -7.20
C LYS A 127 -36.06 -17.28 -7.72
N LEU A 128 -34.96 -17.49 -6.99
CA LEU A 128 -33.63 -17.01 -7.40
C LEU A 128 -33.19 -17.73 -8.69
N GLU A 129 -33.42 -19.04 -8.79
CA GLU A 129 -33.15 -19.84 -9.98
C GLU A 129 -34.01 -19.37 -11.18
N GLU A 130 -35.31 -19.15 -10.98
CA GLU A 130 -36.22 -18.63 -11.99
C GLU A 130 -35.82 -17.25 -12.50
N LYS A 131 -35.46 -16.33 -11.58
CA LYS A 131 -35.08 -14.95 -11.92
C LYS A 131 -33.73 -14.85 -12.63
N LEU A 132 -32.78 -15.68 -12.27
CA LEU A 132 -31.46 -15.69 -12.93
C LEU A 132 -31.46 -16.53 -14.21
N GLY A 133 -32.34 -17.54 -14.30
CA GLY A 133 -32.35 -18.52 -15.38
C GLY A 133 -31.10 -19.40 -15.38
N ILE A 134 -30.56 -19.71 -14.20
CA ILE A 134 -29.42 -20.62 -14.00
C ILE A 134 -29.64 -21.43 -12.73
N LYS A 135 -29.01 -22.61 -12.64
CA LYS A 135 -29.13 -23.50 -11.48
C LYS A 135 -28.47 -22.92 -10.23
N VAL A 136 -29.18 -22.99 -9.10
CA VAL A 136 -28.73 -22.46 -7.81
C VAL A 136 -28.83 -23.56 -6.74
N PHE A 137 -27.72 -23.85 -6.07
CA PHE A 137 -27.63 -24.85 -4.98
C PHE A 137 -27.26 -24.19 -3.67
N LYS A 138 -28.07 -24.45 -2.63
CA LYS A 138 -27.79 -23.98 -1.28
C LYS A 138 -26.84 -24.96 -0.60
N ILE A 139 -25.62 -24.50 -0.27
CA ILE A 139 -24.56 -25.32 0.30
C ILE A 139 -23.99 -24.74 1.58
N SER A 140 -23.34 -25.57 2.37
CA SER A 140 -22.38 -25.16 3.39
C SER A 140 -21.08 -25.94 3.18
N ALA A 141 -20.07 -25.28 2.63
CA ALA A 141 -18.77 -25.90 2.42
C ALA A 141 -18.08 -26.28 3.74
N LEU A 142 -18.39 -25.56 4.83
CA LEU A 142 -17.85 -25.84 6.17
C LEU A 142 -18.52 -27.07 6.82
N LYS A 143 -19.83 -27.24 6.62
CA LYS A 143 -20.63 -28.36 7.19
C LYS A 143 -20.81 -29.48 6.18
N GLU A 144 -20.23 -29.35 5.00
CA GLU A 144 -20.28 -30.38 3.94
C GLU A 144 -21.71 -30.77 3.51
N THR A 145 -22.66 -29.81 3.53
CA THR A 145 -24.08 -30.06 3.18
C THR A 145 -24.44 -29.45 1.83
N GLY A 146 -25.34 -30.13 1.08
CA GLY A 146 -25.85 -29.66 -0.22
C GLY A 146 -24.87 -29.80 -1.41
N ILE A 147 -23.68 -30.36 -1.18
CA ILE A 147 -22.63 -30.44 -2.21
C ILE A 147 -22.86 -31.61 -3.17
N ASP A 148 -23.45 -32.74 -2.68
CA ASP A 148 -23.71 -33.90 -3.54
C ASP A 148 -24.72 -33.61 -4.65
N GLU A 149 -25.70 -32.72 -4.39
CA GLU A 149 -26.68 -32.28 -5.37
C GLU A 149 -26.02 -31.42 -6.44
N LEU A 150 -25.11 -30.53 -6.05
CA LEU A 150 -24.30 -29.71 -6.95
C LEU A 150 -23.44 -30.60 -7.87
N VAL A 151 -22.80 -31.63 -7.32
CA VAL A 151 -21.95 -32.54 -8.12
C VAL A 151 -22.78 -33.34 -9.13
N LYS A 152 -23.97 -33.81 -8.77
CA LYS A 152 -24.87 -34.50 -9.71
C LYS A 152 -25.32 -33.63 -10.87
N GLU A 153 -25.51 -32.33 -10.63
CA GLU A 153 -25.93 -31.38 -11.67
C GLU A 153 -24.85 -31.10 -12.74
N LEU A 154 -23.59 -31.40 -12.44
CA LEU A 154 -22.50 -31.18 -13.38
C LEU A 154 -22.69 -31.98 -14.70
N ASP A 155 -23.21 -33.20 -14.60
CA ASP A 155 -23.42 -34.08 -15.73
C ASP A 155 -24.75 -33.79 -16.49
N ASN A 156 -25.63 -32.97 -15.91
CA ASN A 156 -26.88 -32.59 -16.57
C ASN A 156 -26.58 -31.64 -17.74
N LYS A 157 -27.20 -31.88 -18.89
CA LYS A 157 -27.04 -31.03 -20.08
C LYS A 157 -28.16 -29.99 -20.24
N ASP A 158 -29.17 -30.05 -19.41
CA ASP A 158 -30.28 -29.11 -19.46
C ASP A 158 -29.83 -27.74 -18.92
N ASP A 159 -29.86 -26.74 -19.78
CA ASP A 159 -29.56 -25.36 -19.44
C ASP A 159 -30.86 -24.53 -19.39
N LEU A 160 -31.04 -23.74 -18.37
CA LEU A 160 -32.18 -22.84 -18.25
C LEU A 160 -31.97 -21.64 -19.18
N VAL A 161 -33.07 -20.99 -19.58
CA VAL A 161 -32.99 -19.75 -20.35
C VAL A 161 -32.54 -18.62 -19.43
N ARG A 162 -31.37 -18.10 -19.72
CA ARG A 162 -30.77 -17.02 -18.92
C ARG A 162 -31.60 -15.74 -18.99
N ALA A 163 -31.69 -15.06 -17.86
CA ALA A 163 -32.40 -13.79 -17.76
C ALA A 163 -31.73 -12.70 -18.61
N LYS A 164 -32.53 -11.80 -19.17
CA LYS A 164 -32.06 -10.53 -19.74
C LYS A 164 -31.78 -9.56 -18.61
N ILE A 165 -30.60 -8.97 -18.61
CA ILE A 165 -30.10 -8.14 -17.52
C ILE A 165 -30.37 -6.67 -17.80
N TYR A 166 -30.30 -6.26 -19.07
CA TYR A 166 -30.28 -4.87 -19.50
C TYR A 166 -31.62 -4.43 -20.10
N ASP A 167 -31.82 -3.12 -20.17
CA ASP A 167 -32.95 -2.51 -20.88
C ASP A 167 -33.05 -3.04 -22.31
N SER A 168 -34.26 -3.05 -22.87
CA SER A 168 -34.60 -3.56 -24.19
C SER A 168 -33.73 -2.98 -25.31
N LYS A 169 -33.35 -1.71 -25.23
CA LYS A 169 -32.53 -1.02 -26.22
C LYS A 169 -31.07 -1.48 -26.15
N ILE A 170 -30.54 -1.56 -24.94
CA ILE A 170 -29.16 -2.08 -24.69
C ILE A 170 -29.08 -3.53 -25.16
N GLU A 171 -30.09 -4.37 -24.82
CA GLU A 171 -30.16 -5.76 -25.28
C GLU A 171 -30.19 -5.87 -26.80
N LYS A 172 -30.91 -4.98 -27.51
CA LYS A 172 -30.91 -4.93 -28.95
C LYS A 172 -29.54 -4.61 -29.51
N THR A 173 -28.89 -3.57 -28.98
CA THR A 173 -27.55 -3.19 -29.44
C THR A 173 -26.51 -4.28 -29.14
N ILE A 174 -26.59 -4.97 -27.99
CA ILE A 174 -25.74 -6.13 -27.68
C ILE A 174 -25.92 -7.22 -28.72
N ASN A 175 -27.16 -7.51 -29.14
CA ASN A 175 -27.42 -8.50 -30.18
C ASN A 175 -26.87 -8.05 -31.54
N ASP A 176 -27.07 -6.80 -31.93
CA ASP A 176 -26.56 -6.27 -33.19
C ASP A 176 -25.03 -6.36 -33.27
N ILE A 177 -24.33 -5.98 -32.20
CA ILE A 177 -22.88 -6.14 -32.10
C ILE A 177 -22.48 -7.62 -32.11
N SER A 178 -23.21 -8.50 -31.42
CA SER A 178 -22.92 -9.93 -31.33
C SER A 178 -23.00 -10.62 -32.72
N PHE A 179 -23.87 -10.16 -33.58
CA PHE A 179 -23.98 -10.67 -34.98
C PHE A 179 -22.74 -10.35 -35.82
N SER A 180 -22.10 -9.21 -35.57
CA SER A 180 -20.90 -8.78 -36.31
C SER A 180 -19.61 -9.46 -35.82
N LEU A 181 -19.63 -10.11 -34.63
CA LEU A 181 -18.46 -10.75 -34.02
C LEU A 181 -18.34 -12.23 -34.46
N MET A 182 -17.10 -12.68 -34.73
CA MET A 182 -16.76 -14.08 -35.00
C MET A 182 -16.11 -14.81 -33.82
N ASP A 183 -16.27 -14.29 -32.63
CA ASP A 183 -15.60 -14.76 -31.40
C ASP A 183 -16.42 -15.82 -30.63
N SER A 184 -15.78 -16.53 -29.71
CA SER A 184 -16.47 -17.19 -28.60
C SER A 184 -16.91 -16.14 -27.59
N HIS A 185 -17.98 -16.42 -26.83
CA HIS A 185 -18.54 -15.50 -25.82
C HIS A 185 -18.98 -14.15 -26.39
N LYS A 186 -19.65 -14.18 -27.56
CA LYS A 186 -20.04 -12.98 -28.32
C LYS A 186 -20.78 -11.95 -27.48
N ARG A 187 -21.73 -12.39 -26.65
CA ARG A 187 -22.50 -11.50 -25.78
C ARG A 187 -21.58 -10.76 -24.78
N PHE A 188 -20.68 -11.48 -24.12
CA PHE A 188 -19.73 -10.88 -23.17
C PHE A 188 -18.82 -9.87 -23.88
N VAL A 189 -18.29 -10.22 -25.06
CA VAL A 189 -17.43 -9.31 -25.84
C VAL A 189 -18.21 -8.06 -26.25
N SER A 190 -19.48 -8.19 -26.67
CA SER A 190 -20.34 -7.06 -27.05
C SER A 190 -20.55 -6.10 -25.86
N VAL A 191 -20.84 -6.63 -24.67
CA VAL A 191 -21.00 -5.82 -23.47
C VAL A 191 -19.68 -5.12 -23.13
N LYS A 192 -18.53 -5.80 -23.22
CA LYS A 192 -17.21 -5.20 -22.97
C LYS A 192 -16.81 -4.13 -23.97
N LEU A 193 -17.23 -4.26 -25.22
CA LEU A 193 -17.09 -3.20 -26.21
C LEU A 193 -17.91 -1.97 -25.84
N LEU A 194 -19.14 -2.13 -25.35
CA LEU A 194 -19.97 -1.03 -24.85
C LEU A 194 -19.33 -0.38 -23.59
N GLU A 195 -18.78 -1.17 -22.67
CA GLU A 195 -18.03 -0.67 -21.49
C GLU A 195 -16.68 -0.03 -21.85
N SER A 196 -16.29 0.06 -23.13
CA SER A 196 -15.02 0.61 -23.59
C SER A 196 -13.77 -0.07 -22.98
N ASP A 197 -13.84 -1.41 -22.74
CA ASP A 197 -12.70 -2.18 -22.23
C ASP A 197 -11.55 -2.18 -23.25
N ASP A 198 -10.42 -1.58 -22.90
CA ASP A 198 -9.23 -1.39 -23.74
C ASP A 198 -8.71 -2.69 -24.40
N ARG A 199 -8.93 -3.83 -23.78
CA ARG A 199 -8.48 -5.13 -24.30
C ARG A 199 -9.26 -5.61 -25.51
N PHE A 200 -10.47 -5.12 -25.69
CA PHE A 200 -11.29 -5.39 -26.87
C PHE A 200 -11.27 -4.23 -27.86
N ALA A 201 -10.54 -3.15 -27.59
CA ALA A 201 -10.45 -1.97 -28.46
C ALA A 201 -10.08 -2.34 -29.92
N GLY A 202 -9.24 -3.36 -30.13
CA GLY A 202 -8.87 -3.86 -31.47
C GLY A 202 -10.02 -4.50 -32.24
N LYS A 203 -11.18 -4.77 -31.62
CA LYS A 203 -12.39 -5.31 -32.26
C LYS A 203 -13.45 -4.22 -32.51
N ASN A 204 -13.16 -3.00 -32.14
CA ASN A 204 -14.06 -1.88 -32.32
C ASN A 204 -14.08 -1.44 -33.78
N THR A 205 -15.24 -1.48 -34.42
CA THR A 205 -15.45 -1.04 -35.82
C THR A 205 -16.14 0.30 -35.83
N GLU A 206 -16.12 1.02 -36.97
CA GLU A 206 -16.87 2.27 -37.13
C GLU A 206 -18.37 2.10 -36.86
N GLU A 207 -18.91 0.94 -37.21
CA GLU A 207 -20.32 0.60 -36.99
C GLU A 207 -20.65 0.46 -35.50
N ILE A 208 -19.76 -0.22 -34.74
CA ILE A 208 -19.88 -0.36 -33.30
C ILE A 208 -19.77 1.01 -32.61
N ASN A 209 -18.85 1.86 -33.08
CA ASN A 209 -18.69 3.22 -32.51
C ASN A 209 -19.94 4.08 -32.73
N LYS A 210 -20.61 3.97 -33.88
CA LYS A 210 -21.89 4.67 -34.13
C LYS A 210 -22.98 4.20 -33.16
N LEU A 211 -23.12 2.88 -32.98
CA LEU A 211 -24.07 2.33 -32.01
C LEU A 211 -23.80 2.79 -30.56
N LYS A 212 -22.53 2.91 -30.19
CA LYS A 212 -22.14 3.46 -28.88
C LYS A 212 -22.55 4.91 -28.75
N GLU A 213 -22.21 5.76 -29.71
CA GLU A 213 -22.56 7.18 -29.71
C GLU A 213 -24.07 7.41 -29.69
N GLU A 214 -24.85 6.58 -30.33
CA GLU A 214 -26.32 6.63 -30.31
C GLU A 214 -26.85 6.36 -28.89
N LEU A 215 -26.34 5.30 -28.23
CA LEU A 215 -26.72 4.97 -26.86
C LEU A 215 -26.26 6.04 -25.85
N GLU A 216 -25.02 6.56 -25.96
CA GLU A 216 -24.50 7.62 -25.10
C GLU A 216 -25.34 8.89 -25.19
N LYS A 217 -25.79 9.28 -26.38
CA LYS A 217 -26.69 10.41 -26.58
C LYS A 217 -28.07 10.19 -25.96
N GLU A 218 -28.53 8.95 -25.95
CA GLU A 218 -29.86 8.62 -25.43
C GLU A 218 -29.88 8.59 -23.90
N PHE A 219 -28.82 8.06 -23.27
CA PHE A 219 -28.71 7.94 -21.83
C PHE A 219 -28.04 9.17 -21.17
N ASP A 220 -27.50 10.10 -21.96
CA ASP A 220 -26.78 11.32 -21.50
C ASP A 220 -25.69 11.03 -20.47
N THR A 221 -25.08 9.83 -20.55
CA THR A 221 -24.10 9.31 -19.58
C THR A 221 -23.18 8.32 -20.25
N ASP A 222 -21.97 8.11 -19.71
CA ASP A 222 -21.01 7.11 -20.14
C ASP A 222 -21.62 5.69 -20.04
N LEU A 223 -21.48 4.89 -21.10
CA LEU A 223 -22.05 3.55 -21.19
C LEU A 223 -21.48 2.58 -20.13
N GLU A 224 -20.27 2.79 -19.64
CA GLU A 224 -19.73 2.01 -18.52
C GLU A 224 -20.59 2.20 -17.26
N GLU A 225 -21.00 3.44 -16.97
CA GLU A 225 -21.85 3.77 -15.83
C GLU A 225 -23.28 3.25 -16.04
N VAL A 226 -23.81 3.34 -17.25
CA VAL A 226 -25.14 2.82 -17.61
C VAL A 226 -25.22 1.31 -17.41
N ILE A 227 -24.27 0.56 -17.97
CA ILE A 227 -24.22 -0.91 -17.85
C ILE A 227 -24.05 -1.36 -16.40
N ALA A 228 -23.21 -0.68 -15.64
CA ALA A 228 -23.04 -0.96 -14.21
C ALA A 228 -24.35 -0.71 -13.45
N THR A 229 -25.03 0.39 -13.72
CA THR A 229 -26.30 0.77 -13.07
C THR A 229 -27.40 -0.26 -13.40
N GLU A 230 -27.52 -0.69 -14.64
CA GLU A 230 -28.48 -1.70 -15.06
C GLU A 230 -28.25 -3.05 -14.35
N ARG A 231 -26.98 -3.49 -14.22
CA ARG A 231 -26.65 -4.70 -13.44
C ARG A 231 -27.08 -4.58 -11.99
N TYR A 232 -26.80 -3.43 -11.35
CA TYR A 232 -27.22 -3.22 -9.97
C TYR A 232 -28.73 -3.17 -9.82
N SER A 233 -29.44 -2.52 -10.73
CA SER A 233 -30.92 -2.48 -10.76
C SER A 233 -31.52 -3.87 -10.90
N PHE A 234 -30.96 -4.71 -11.80
CA PHE A 234 -31.35 -6.10 -11.93
C PHE A 234 -31.13 -6.88 -10.63
N ILE A 235 -29.94 -6.78 -10.03
CA ILE A 235 -29.58 -7.46 -8.78
C ILE A 235 -30.51 -7.02 -7.64
N GLU A 236 -30.81 -5.73 -7.54
CA GLU A 236 -31.72 -5.22 -6.52
C GLU A 236 -33.14 -5.76 -6.71
N SER A 237 -33.65 -5.84 -7.94
CA SER A 237 -34.93 -6.46 -8.25
C SER A 237 -34.98 -7.93 -7.83
N VAL A 238 -33.95 -8.69 -8.14
CA VAL A 238 -33.82 -10.10 -7.72
C VAL A 238 -33.78 -10.24 -6.19
N LYS A 239 -33.02 -9.37 -5.52
CA LYS A 239 -32.92 -9.38 -4.06
C LYS A 239 -34.26 -9.07 -3.39
N LEU A 240 -34.97 -8.04 -3.84
CA LEU A 240 -36.27 -7.66 -3.28
C LEU A 240 -37.29 -8.80 -3.31
N GLU A 241 -37.25 -9.64 -4.34
CA GLU A 241 -38.20 -10.75 -4.49
C GLU A 241 -37.75 -12.05 -3.77
N CYS A 242 -36.43 -12.31 -3.75
CA CYS A 242 -35.89 -13.59 -3.28
C CYS A 242 -35.34 -13.56 -1.85
N PHE A 243 -35.01 -12.37 -1.33
CA PHE A 243 -34.29 -12.21 -0.07
C PHE A 243 -35.20 -11.55 0.97
N LYS A 244 -35.40 -12.22 2.09
CA LYS A 244 -36.15 -11.70 3.25
C LYS A 244 -35.26 -11.68 4.47
N LYS A 245 -35.11 -10.51 5.10
CA LYS A 245 -34.40 -10.36 6.37
C LYS A 245 -35.41 -10.00 7.45
N LYS A 246 -35.42 -10.76 8.54
CA LYS A 246 -36.24 -10.41 9.71
C LYS A 246 -35.65 -9.13 10.34
N GLU A 247 -36.46 -8.07 10.41
CA GLU A 247 -36.06 -6.71 10.79
C GLU A 247 -35.48 -6.57 12.22
N ASN A 248 -35.63 -7.57 13.08
CA ASN A 248 -35.33 -7.45 14.52
C ASN A 248 -34.01 -8.07 14.99
N ILE A 249 -33.14 -8.54 14.11
CA ILE A 249 -31.85 -9.08 14.52
C ILE A 249 -30.77 -8.03 14.30
N VAL A 250 -30.61 -7.13 15.29
CA VAL A 250 -29.48 -6.19 15.34
C VAL A 250 -28.28 -6.95 15.91
N THR A 251 -27.30 -7.22 15.08
CA THR A 251 -26.06 -7.89 15.51
C THR A 251 -25.22 -6.99 16.41
N PHE A 252 -24.31 -7.57 17.19
CA PHE A 252 -23.36 -6.80 17.98
C PHE A 252 -22.51 -5.87 17.07
N SER A 253 -22.15 -6.35 15.88
CA SER A 253 -21.44 -5.55 14.86
C SER A 253 -22.24 -4.32 14.44
N ASP A 254 -23.55 -4.43 14.20
CA ASP A 254 -24.39 -3.31 13.81
C ASP A 254 -24.47 -2.23 14.90
N LYS A 255 -24.46 -2.64 16.18
CA LYS A 255 -24.45 -1.69 17.32
C LYS A 255 -23.12 -0.94 17.42
N LEU A 256 -22.01 -1.64 17.26
CA LEU A 256 -20.68 -1.02 17.25
C LEU A 256 -20.52 -0.09 16.04
N ASP A 257 -21.00 -0.50 14.87
CA ASP A 257 -20.89 0.29 13.65
C ASP A 257 -21.67 1.59 13.72
N LYS A 258 -22.82 1.65 14.43
CA LYS A 258 -23.51 2.90 14.72
C LYS A 258 -22.65 3.94 15.44
N ILE A 259 -21.73 3.49 16.29
CA ILE A 259 -20.80 4.37 17.03
C ILE A 259 -19.57 4.68 16.19
N LEU A 260 -18.93 3.63 15.64
CA LEU A 260 -17.64 3.73 14.96
C LEU A 260 -17.74 4.33 13.55
N LEU A 261 -18.89 4.30 12.90
CA LEU A 261 -19.11 4.94 11.59
C LEU A 261 -19.78 6.33 11.71
N ASN A 262 -20.05 6.81 12.91
CA ASN A 262 -20.58 8.15 13.10
C ASN A 262 -19.48 9.18 12.81
N LYS A 263 -19.70 10.06 11.85
CA LYS A 263 -18.73 11.07 11.37
C LYS A 263 -18.08 11.93 12.47
N TRP A 264 -18.79 12.20 13.55
CA TRP A 264 -18.33 13.06 14.63
C TRP A 264 -17.58 12.27 15.74
N ILE A 265 -17.95 11.02 15.96
CA ILE A 265 -17.41 10.19 17.05
C ILE A 265 -16.24 9.35 16.56
N SER A 266 -16.24 8.92 15.29
CA SER A 266 -15.19 8.10 14.70
C SER A 266 -13.81 8.73 14.74
N PHE A 267 -13.71 10.01 14.41
CA PHE A 267 -12.42 10.71 14.36
C PHE A 267 -11.76 10.82 15.74
N PRO A 268 -12.46 11.28 16.82
CA PRO A 268 -11.90 11.21 18.17
C PRO A 268 -11.50 9.80 18.62
N ILE A 269 -12.35 8.79 18.36
CA ILE A 269 -12.01 7.39 18.70
C ILE A 269 -10.74 6.95 17.96
N PHE A 270 -10.65 7.26 16.67
CA PHE A 270 -9.46 6.95 15.87
C PHE A 270 -8.19 7.57 16.47
N VAL A 271 -8.24 8.86 16.85
CA VAL A 271 -7.11 9.55 17.48
C VAL A 271 -6.72 8.88 18.81
N VAL A 272 -7.71 8.51 19.63
CA VAL A 272 -7.45 7.84 20.91
C VAL A 272 -6.85 6.45 20.70
N VAL A 273 -7.37 5.66 19.77
CA VAL A 273 -6.84 4.32 19.44
C VAL A 273 -5.40 4.43 18.94
N MET A 274 -5.12 5.37 18.04
CA MET A 274 -3.77 5.58 17.51
C MET A 274 -2.81 6.08 18.58
N PHE A 275 -3.25 7.03 19.41
CA PHE A 275 -2.46 7.48 20.54
C PHE A 275 -2.10 6.31 21.47
N LEU A 276 -3.05 5.43 21.77
CA LEU A 276 -2.82 4.27 22.63
C LEU A 276 -1.82 3.28 21.99
N VAL A 277 -1.93 3.03 20.69
CA VAL A 277 -0.97 2.18 19.96
C VAL A 277 0.44 2.75 20.06
N TYR A 278 0.62 4.06 19.80
CA TYR A 278 1.94 4.70 19.90
C TYR A 278 2.45 4.79 21.32
N TYR A 279 1.59 5.13 22.28
CA TYR A 279 1.95 5.19 23.70
C TYR A 279 2.45 3.85 24.23
N LEU A 280 1.82 2.74 23.80
CA LEU A 280 2.27 1.40 24.17
C LEU A 280 3.56 1.00 23.44
N SER A 281 3.64 1.23 22.13
CA SER A 281 4.76 0.72 21.32
C SER A 281 6.04 1.56 21.44
N VAL A 282 5.92 2.87 21.55
CA VAL A 282 7.08 3.78 21.59
C VAL A 282 7.33 4.28 23.00
N GLY A 283 6.28 4.65 23.75
CA GLY A 283 6.41 5.27 25.07
C GLY A 283 6.79 4.28 26.16
N VAL A 284 5.82 3.46 26.61
CA VAL A 284 5.98 2.67 27.84
C VAL A 284 6.88 1.46 27.67
N VAL A 285 6.59 0.62 26.68
CA VAL A 285 7.31 -0.64 26.50
C VAL A 285 8.48 -0.48 25.55
N GLY A 286 8.33 0.42 24.56
CA GLY A 286 9.36 0.66 23.57
C GLY A 286 10.64 1.20 24.19
N SER A 287 10.59 2.32 24.92
CA SER A 287 11.76 2.94 25.52
C SER A 287 12.50 1.96 26.44
N SER A 288 11.84 1.43 27.46
CA SER A 288 12.47 0.53 28.44
C SER A 288 13.09 -0.75 27.83
N THR A 289 12.51 -1.26 26.72
CA THR A 289 13.03 -2.46 26.07
C THR A 289 14.16 -2.14 25.10
N VAL A 290 14.12 -0.97 24.45
CA VAL A 290 15.23 -0.49 23.61
C VAL A 290 16.47 -0.26 24.48
N ASP A 291 16.32 0.46 25.60
CA ASP A 291 17.39 0.74 26.53
C ASP A 291 17.98 -0.57 27.08
N TRP A 292 17.14 -1.52 27.50
CA TRP A 292 17.60 -2.82 27.96
C TRP A 292 18.39 -3.60 26.90
N VAL A 293 18.01 -3.55 25.63
CA VAL A 293 18.77 -4.19 24.54
C VAL A 293 20.09 -3.45 24.30
N ALA A 294 20.07 -2.11 24.32
CA ALA A 294 21.25 -1.29 24.14
C ALA A 294 22.29 -1.62 25.23
N ASP A 295 21.92 -1.56 26.53
CA ASP A 295 22.79 -1.88 27.67
C ASP A 295 23.42 -3.29 27.51
N ASN A 296 22.63 -4.29 27.09
CA ASN A 296 23.16 -5.65 26.91
C ASN A 296 24.11 -5.77 25.70
N MET A 297 23.85 -5.00 24.63
CA MET A 297 24.75 -4.97 23.48
C MET A 297 26.06 -4.25 23.80
N ASP A 298 26.02 -3.18 24.59
CA ASP A 298 27.21 -2.45 25.04
C ASP A 298 28.04 -3.32 26.02
N ALA A 299 27.38 -4.02 26.94
CA ALA A 299 28.05 -5.00 27.80
C ALA A 299 28.69 -6.14 26.98
N LEU A 300 28.02 -6.64 25.93
CA LEU A 300 28.58 -7.62 25.01
C LEU A 300 29.78 -7.06 24.25
N GLY A 301 29.67 -5.83 23.75
CA GLY A 301 30.75 -5.11 23.07
C GLY A 301 31.97 -4.94 23.96
N GLY A 302 31.77 -4.49 25.19
CA GLY A 302 32.84 -4.33 26.21
C GLY A 302 33.50 -5.67 26.56
N TRP A 303 32.71 -6.75 26.73
CA TRP A 303 33.27 -8.07 27.02
C TRP A 303 34.05 -8.65 25.82
N VAL A 304 33.55 -8.51 24.60
CA VAL A 304 34.25 -8.94 23.38
C VAL A 304 35.51 -8.11 23.17
N GLY A 305 35.42 -6.77 23.32
CA GLY A 305 36.56 -5.85 23.19
C GLY A 305 37.70 -6.17 24.12
N SER A 306 37.42 -6.33 25.42
CA SER A 306 38.42 -6.72 26.41
C SER A 306 39.01 -8.11 26.17
N SER A 307 38.22 -9.05 25.66
CA SER A 307 38.68 -10.37 25.30
C SER A 307 39.65 -10.36 24.10
N LEU A 308 39.37 -9.53 23.10
CA LEU A 308 40.19 -9.31 21.91
C LEU A 308 41.53 -8.63 22.26
N GLU A 309 41.46 -7.61 23.14
CA GLU A 309 42.67 -6.94 23.67
C GLU A 309 43.56 -7.93 24.43
N ALA A 310 42.95 -8.75 25.30
CA ALA A 310 43.68 -9.77 26.06
C ALA A 310 44.31 -10.83 25.13
N ALA A 311 43.73 -11.08 23.97
CA ALA A 311 44.27 -11.96 22.91
C ALA A 311 45.38 -11.31 22.06
N GLY A 312 45.68 -10.00 22.29
CA GLY A 312 46.70 -9.26 21.54
C GLY A 312 46.35 -8.93 20.11
N THR A 313 45.03 -8.76 19.83
CA THR A 313 44.54 -8.36 18.49
C THR A 313 44.92 -6.91 18.20
N SER A 314 45.02 -6.56 16.89
CA SER A 314 45.26 -5.18 16.48
C SER A 314 44.06 -4.28 16.81
N GLU A 315 44.29 -3.01 17.15
CA GLU A 315 43.26 -2.04 17.53
C GLU A 315 42.18 -1.88 16.48
N TRP A 316 42.54 -1.83 15.18
CA TRP A 316 41.56 -1.70 14.09
C TRP A 316 40.62 -2.91 13.99
N LEU A 317 41.12 -4.12 14.33
CA LEU A 317 40.30 -5.34 14.29
C LEU A 317 39.35 -5.37 15.48
N ASN A 318 39.80 -4.91 16.65
CA ASN A 318 38.94 -4.77 17.82
C ASN A 318 37.80 -3.77 17.54
N SER A 319 38.11 -2.58 17.03
CA SER A 319 37.12 -1.57 16.65
C SER A 319 36.19 -2.08 15.53
N LEU A 320 36.66 -2.81 14.52
CA LEU A 320 35.78 -3.41 13.51
C LEU A 320 34.74 -4.33 14.14
N VAL A 321 35.15 -5.17 15.09
CA VAL A 321 34.24 -6.13 15.71
C VAL A 321 33.27 -5.43 16.65
N VAL A 322 33.75 -4.51 17.48
CA VAL A 322 32.93 -3.83 18.50
C VAL A 322 32.09 -2.76 17.86
N ASP A 323 32.72 -1.76 17.21
CA ASP A 323 32.02 -0.56 16.73
C ASP A 323 31.37 -0.80 15.35
N GLY A 324 31.94 -1.65 14.52
CA GLY A 324 31.40 -1.98 13.18
C GLY A 324 30.32 -3.06 13.21
N ILE A 325 30.59 -4.19 13.85
CA ILE A 325 29.71 -5.38 13.78
C ILE A 325 28.74 -5.41 14.95
N ILE A 326 29.24 -5.35 16.20
CA ILE A 326 28.39 -5.49 17.40
C ILE A 326 27.45 -4.28 17.53
N ALA A 327 27.96 -3.08 17.38
CA ALA A 327 27.13 -1.87 17.37
C ALA A 327 26.12 -1.87 16.22
N GLY A 328 26.53 -2.29 15.00
CA GLY A 328 25.60 -2.43 13.85
C GLY A 328 24.52 -3.47 14.07
N VAL A 329 24.81 -4.61 14.71
CA VAL A 329 23.82 -5.61 15.12
C VAL A 329 22.93 -5.07 16.25
N GLY A 330 23.52 -4.39 17.22
CA GLY A 330 22.83 -3.74 18.35
C GLY A 330 21.77 -2.75 17.88
N ALA A 331 22.13 -1.90 16.93
CA ALA A 331 21.20 -0.94 16.32
C ALA A 331 19.98 -1.63 15.69
N VAL A 332 20.13 -2.81 15.07
CA VAL A 332 19.01 -3.57 14.51
C VAL A 332 18.18 -4.24 15.60
N LEU A 333 18.84 -4.87 16.59
CA LEU A 333 18.18 -5.61 17.66
C LEU A 333 17.43 -4.68 18.61
N GLY A 334 17.92 -3.47 18.84
CA GLY A 334 17.28 -2.45 19.69
C GLY A 334 15.86 -2.12 19.25
N PHE A 335 15.57 -2.11 17.94
CA PHE A 335 14.21 -1.81 17.43
C PHE A 335 13.26 -2.99 17.43
N ILE A 336 13.74 -4.23 17.55
CA ILE A 336 12.88 -5.42 17.45
C ILE A 336 11.77 -5.44 18.50
N PRO A 337 12.00 -5.18 19.79
CA PRO A 337 10.96 -5.18 20.81
C PRO A 337 9.85 -4.17 20.49
N GLN A 338 10.20 -2.96 20.11
CA GLN A 338 9.27 -1.92 19.71
C GLN A 338 8.44 -2.33 18.49
N LEU A 339 9.07 -2.94 17.48
CA LEU A 339 8.38 -3.44 16.28
C LEU A 339 7.45 -4.60 16.60
N ILE A 340 7.80 -5.49 17.52
CA ILE A 340 6.93 -6.60 17.94
C ILE A 340 5.62 -6.03 18.49
N ILE A 341 5.70 -5.06 19.40
CA ILE A 341 4.50 -4.46 20.01
C ILE A 341 3.66 -3.74 18.95
N LEU A 342 4.30 -2.96 18.09
CA LEU A 342 3.63 -2.29 17.00
C LEU A 342 2.90 -3.28 16.08
N PHE A 343 3.55 -4.39 15.71
CA PHE A 343 2.94 -5.42 14.88
C PHE A 343 1.79 -6.15 15.58
N ILE A 344 1.89 -6.39 16.90
CA ILE A 344 0.79 -6.95 17.70
C ILE A 344 -0.42 -6.03 17.64
N CYS A 345 -0.24 -4.74 17.93
CA CYS A 345 -1.32 -3.75 17.90
C CYS A 345 -1.96 -3.65 16.50
N ILE A 346 -1.15 -3.57 15.45
CA ILE A 346 -1.62 -3.48 14.07
C ILE A 346 -2.38 -4.76 13.67
N SER A 347 -1.81 -5.94 13.93
CA SER A 347 -2.45 -7.23 13.62
C SER A 347 -3.78 -7.38 14.37
N LEU A 348 -3.88 -6.87 15.58
CA LEU A 348 -5.11 -6.85 16.36
C LEU A 348 -6.16 -5.92 15.73
N LEU A 349 -5.79 -4.71 15.34
CA LEU A 349 -6.69 -3.76 14.69
C LEU A 349 -7.15 -4.24 13.31
N GLU A 350 -6.27 -4.93 12.57
CA GLU A 350 -6.57 -5.49 11.25
C GLU A 350 -7.54 -6.67 11.38
N THR A 351 -7.24 -7.63 12.25
CA THR A 351 -8.04 -8.86 12.41
C THR A 351 -9.40 -8.62 13.05
N THR A 352 -9.53 -7.60 13.92
CA THR A 352 -10.84 -7.19 14.46
C THR A 352 -11.75 -6.53 13.42
N GLY A 353 -11.20 -6.08 12.27
CA GLY A 353 -11.95 -5.38 11.24
C GLY A 353 -12.09 -3.86 11.49
N TYR A 354 -11.41 -3.31 12.50
CA TYR A 354 -11.43 -1.87 12.78
C TYR A 354 -10.83 -1.04 11.65
N MET A 355 -9.71 -1.50 11.07
CA MET A 355 -9.02 -0.80 9.98
C MET A 355 -9.89 -0.62 8.73
N SER A 356 -10.74 -1.60 8.40
CA SER A 356 -11.65 -1.50 7.25
C SER A 356 -12.69 -0.39 7.43
N ARG A 357 -13.15 -0.13 8.67
CA ARG A 357 -14.10 0.95 8.98
C ARG A 357 -13.48 2.32 8.85
N ILE A 358 -12.25 2.45 9.35
CA ILE A 358 -11.48 3.69 9.21
C ILE A 358 -11.20 3.97 7.73
N ALA A 359 -10.80 2.96 6.96
CA ALA A 359 -10.62 3.10 5.51
C ALA A 359 -11.88 3.62 4.81
N LEU A 360 -13.06 3.11 5.17
CA LEU A 360 -14.33 3.57 4.61
C LEU A 360 -14.64 5.04 4.95
N LEU A 361 -14.37 5.46 6.18
CA LEU A 361 -14.61 6.85 6.61
C LEU A 361 -13.80 7.87 5.81
N PHE A 362 -12.55 7.53 5.51
CA PHE A 362 -11.63 8.41 4.77
C PHE A 362 -11.68 8.21 3.25
N ASP A 363 -12.43 7.23 2.75
CA ASP A 363 -12.48 6.89 1.33
C ASP A 363 -12.86 8.09 0.44
N LYS A 364 -13.89 8.85 0.83
CA LYS A 364 -14.32 10.05 0.08
C LYS A 364 -13.22 11.11 -0.03
N LEU A 365 -12.38 11.25 1.00
CA LEU A 365 -11.27 12.20 1.00
C LEU A 365 -10.12 11.72 0.10
N PHE A 366 -9.75 10.46 0.24
CA PHE A 366 -8.64 9.86 -0.51
C PHE A 366 -8.95 9.71 -2.00
N ARG A 367 -10.19 9.44 -2.39
CA ARG A 367 -10.60 9.40 -3.81
C ARG A 367 -10.35 10.73 -4.54
N LYS A 368 -10.49 11.87 -3.89
CA LYS A 368 -10.14 13.17 -4.48
C LYS A 368 -8.66 13.30 -4.81
N LEU A 369 -7.82 12.52 -4.15
CA LEU A 369 -6.38 12.45 -4.35
C LEU A 369 -5.97 11.33 -5.32
N GLY A 370 -6.93 10.58 -5.88
CA GLY A 370 -6.67 9.43 -6.75
C GLY A 370 -6.21 8.20 -5.97
N MET A 371 -6.63 8.04 -4.72
CA MET A 371 -6.34 6.90 -3.85
C MET A 371 -7.64 6.41 -3.22
N SER A 372 -7.71 5.14 -2.82
CA SER A 372 -8.82 4.61 -2.02
C SER A 372 -8.59 4.85 -0.52
N GLY A 373 -9.64 4.73 0.28
CA GLY A 373 -9.52 4.80 1.73
C GLY A 373 -8.59 3.74 2.34
N LYS A 374 -8.34 2.63 1.63
CA LYS A 374 -7.36 1.60 2.03
C LYS A 374 -5.94 2.14 2.12
N SER A 375 -5.60 3.16 1.32
CA SER A 375 -4.29 3.83 1.37
C SER A 375 -4.01 4.51 2.71
N LEU A 376 -5.04 4.85 3.49
CA LEU A 376 -4.85 5.41 4.83
C LEU A 376 -4.11 4.44 5.77
N ILE A 377 -4.37 3.13 5.67
CA ILE A 377 -3.78 2.12 6.56
C ILE A 377 -2.24 2.11 6.47
N PRO A 378 -1.62 2.02 5.28
CA PRO A 378 -0.18 2.19 5.12
C PRO A 378 0.38 3.49 5.70
N PHE A 379 -0.34 4.61 5.56
CA PHE A 379 0.10 5.87 6.13
C PHE A 379 0.10 5.86 7.66
N ILE A 380 -0.96 5.31 8.27
CA ILE A 380 -1.04 5.16 9.72
C ILE A 380 0.11 4.28 10.23
N VAL A 381 0.31 3.11 9.64
CA VAL A 381 1.40 2.20 10.00
C VAL A 381 2.76 2.85 9.79
N GLY A 382 2.90 3.62 8.71
CA GLY A 382 4.11 4.35 8.33
C GLY A 382 4.52 5.44 9.32
N SER A 383 3.57 6.02 10.08
CA SER A 383 3.88 6.99 11.12
C SER A 383 4.58 6.35 12.34
N GLY A 384 4.41 5.05 12.57
CA GLY A 384 5.25 4.29 13.51
C GLY A 384 6.59 3.90 12.88
N CYS A 385 6.55 3.21 11.75
CA CYS A 385 7.73 2.81 10.99
C CYS A 385 7.40 2.70 9.49
N SER A 386 8.24 3.32 8.65
CA SER A 386 8.03 3.32 7.20
C SER A 386 8.13 1.91 6.57
N VAL A 387 8.91 0.99 7.16
CA VAL A 387 9.07 -0.38 6.63
C VAL A 387 7.74 -1.14 6.64
N PRO A 388 7.07 -1.35 7.79
CA PRO A 388 5.77 -1.99 7.81
C PRO A 388 4.69 -1.17 7.09
N GLY A 389 4.80 0.16 7.08
CA GLY A 389 3.90 1.02 6.31
C GLY A 389 3.94 0.71 4.81
N ILE A 390 5.14 0.60 4.23
CA ILE A 390 5.32 0.21 2.82
C ILE A 390 4.84 -1.23 2.58
N MET A 391 5.16 -2.17 3.48
CA MET A 391 4.68 -3.54 3.36
C MET A 391 3.15 -3.65 3.46
N GLY A 392 2.52 -2.77 4.24
CA GLY A 392 1.07 -2.69 4.39
C GLY A 392 0.34 -2.25 3.13
N THR A 393 1.04 -1.68 2.13
CA THR A 393 0.41 -1.30 0.85
C THR A 393 -0.12 -2.49 0.05
N ARG A 394 0.23 -3.72 0.42
CA ARG A 394 -0.29 -4.96 -0.19
C ARG A 394 -1.79 -5.15 -0.05
N ILE A 395 -2.42 -4.50 0.92
CA ILE A 395 -3.88 -4.52 1.07
C ILE A 395 -4.59 -3.74 -0.05
N ILE A 396 -3.84 -2.92 -0.80
CA ILE A 396 -4.32 -2.14 -1.93
C ILE A 396 -4.27 -3.03 -3.17
N GLU A 397 -5.42 -3.27 -3.77
CA GLU A 397 -5.57 -4.18 -4.91
C GLU A 397 -5.03 -3.57 -6.21
N ASN A 398 -5.30 -2.27 -6.42
CA ASN A 398 -4.82 -1.56 -7.60
C ASN A 398 -3.30 -1.35 -7.53
N GLN A 399 -2.57 -1.81 -8.55
CA GLN A 399 -1.11 -1.75 -8.58
C GLN A 399 -0.58 -0.32 -8.62
N ASP A 400 -1.21 0.57 -9.39
CA ASP A 400 -0.77 1.96 -9.53
C ASP A 400 -0.98 2.73 -8.22
N GLU A 401 -2.10 2.52 -7.56
CA GLU A 401 -2.38 3.07 -6.24
C GLU A 401 -1.40 2.54 -5.18
N ARG A 402 -1.10 1.23 -5.21
CA ARG A 402 -0.12 0.59 -4.33
C ARG A 402 1.28 1.18 -4.53
N GLU A 403 1.71 1.37 -5.80
CA GLU A 403 2.99 2.01 -6.12
C GLU A 403 3.03 3.45 -5.61
N MET A 404 1.98 4.24 -5.87
CA MET A 404 1.88 5.63 -5.42
C MET A 404 1.91 5.74 -3.89
N THR A 405 1.13 4.92 -3.19
CA THR A 405 1.10 4.89 -1.73
C THR A 405 2.46 4.49 -1.15
N SER A 406 3.14 3.47 -1.73
CA SER A 406 4.47 3.04 -1.31
C SER A 406 5.53 4.15 -1.44
N ILE A 407 5.40 5.04 -2.43
CA ILE A 407 6.30 6.19 -2.62
C ILE A 407 6.03 7.29 -1.59
N LEU A 408 4.76 7.49 -1.20
CA LEU A 408 4.35 8.59 -0.34
C LEU A 408 4.42 8.27 1.17
N VAL A 409 4.27 7.00 1.56
CA VAL A 409 4.34 6.57 2.97
C VAL A 409 5.59 7.09 3.70
N PRO A 410 6.81 7.09 3.13
CA PRO A 410 7.99 7.60 3.83
C PRO A 410 7.97 9.11 4.13
N PHE A 411 7.07 9.88 3.55
CA PHE A 411 6.95 11.32 3.86
C PHE A 411 6.33 11.58 5.24
N ILE A 412 5.64 10.59 5.81
CA ILE A 412 5.15 10.71 7.19
C ILE A 412 6.33 10.63 8.17
N PRO A 413 6.34 11.47 9.23
CA PRO A 413 7.27 11.32 10.32
C PRO A 413 7.12 9.95 10.97
N CYS A 414 8.18 9.16 11.02
CA CYS A 414 8.23 7.90 11.75
C CYS A 414 9.02 8.07 13.06
N SER A 415 8.95 7.07 13.95
CA SER A 415 9.64 7.13 15.26
C SER A 415 11.14 7.41 15.15
N ALA A 416 11.81 6.85 14.13
CA ALA A 416 13.24 7.07 13.88
C ALA A 416 13.60 8.52 13.50
N LYS A 417 12.64 9.34 13.07
CA LYS A 417 12.86 10.76 12.76
C LYS A 417 12.64 11.66 13.96
N LEU A 418 11.98 11.17 15.01
CA LEU A 418 11.67 11.96 16.21
C LEU A 418 12.92 12.47 16.95
N PRO A 419 14.00 11.69 17.13
CA PRO A 419 15.22 12.20 17.79
C PRO A 419 15.79 13.43 17.09
N ILE A 420 15.82 13.44 15.75
CA ILE A 420 16.29 14.60 14.97
C ILE A 420 15.40 15.81 15.24
N ILE A 421 14.08 15.61 15.18
CA ILE A 421 13.12 16.70 15.43
C ILE A 421 13.25 17.20 16.87
N SER A 422 13.39 16.30 17.85
CA SER A 422 13.52 16.64 19.27
C SER A 422 14.80 17.44 19.56
N LEU A 423 15.94 16.98 19.03
CA LEU A 423 17.23 17.65 19.20
C LEU A 423 17.19 19.09 18.65
N PHE A 424 16.83 19.24 17.39
CA PHE A 424 16.82 20.54 16.73
C PHE A 424 15.71 21.46 17.26
N ALA A 425 14.51 20.93 17.49
CA ALA A 425 13.42 21.73 18.02
C ALA A 425 13.69 22.14 19.47
N GLY A 426 14.24 21.25 20.30
CA GLY A 426 14.59 21.54 21.69
C GLY A 426 15.65 22.65 21.82
N TYR A 427 16.73 22.56 21.04
CA TYR A 427 17.83 23.53 21.12
C TYR A 427 17.48 24.88 20.47
N PHE A 428 16.98 24.89 19.23
CA PHE A 428 16.79 26.13 18.48
C PHE A 428 15.47 26.86 18.76
N PHE A 429 14.44 26.15 19.24
CA PHE A 429 13.11 26.73 19.47
C PHE A 429 12.72 26.81 20.97
N GLY A 430 13.45 26.16 21.86
CA GLY A 430 13.21 26.24 23.30
C GLY A 430 11.76 26.00 23.72
N GLU A 431 11.11 26.99 24.34
CA GLU A 431 9.70 26.89 24.76
C GLU A 431 8.73 26.62 23.61
N ASN A 432 9.08 27.00 22.37
CA ASN A 432 8.26 26.77 21.16
C ASN A 432 8.56 25.45 20.45
N SER A 433 9.37 24.56 21.04
CA SER A 433 9.78 23.28 20.44
C SER A 433 8.59 22.38 20.06
N GLY A 434 7.53 22.38 20.88
CA GLY A 434 6.30 21.67 20.61
C GLY A 434 5.56 22.19 19.36
N ILE A 435 5.54 23.51 19.17
CA ILE A 435 4.90 24.14 17.99
C ILE A 435 5.73 23.84 16.74
N ALA A 436 7.08 23.94 16.83
CA ALA A 436 7.99 23.63 15.73
C ALA A 436 7.83 22.16 15.30
N SER A 437 7.80 21.23 16.24
CA SER A 437 7.59 19.81 15.98
C SER A 437 6.21 19.55 15.34
N ALA A 438 5.14 20.09 15.90
CA ALA A 438 3.80 19.95 15.37
C ALA A 438 3.68 20.51 13.94
N SER A 439 4.34 21.63 13.65
CA SER A 439 4.34 22.24 12.30
C SER A 439 4.91 21.32 11.24
N LEU A 440 5.91 20.49 11.56
CA LEU A 440 6.48 19.50 10.65
C LEU A 440 5.49 18.38 10.29
N TYR A 441 4.66 17.95 11.22
CA TYR A 441 3.57 16.98 10.94
C TYR A 441 2.52 17.55 10.02
N PHE A 442 2.06 18.78 10.24
CA PHE A 442 1.13 19.46 9.33
C PHE A 442 1.75 19.68 7.96
N PHE A 443 3.03 20.07 7.92
CA PHE A 443 3.75 20.24 6.67
C PHE A 443 3.87 18.92 5.90
N ALA A 444 4.11 17.80 6.59
CA ALA A 444 4.14 16.47 5.98
C ALA A 444 2.81 16.11 5.32
N ILE A 445 1.69 16.36 6.00
CA ILE A 445 0.35 16.12 5.45
C ILE A 445 0.13 16.93 4.17
N ILE A 446 0.49 18.22 4.19
CA ILE A 446 0.36 19.10 3.01
C ILE A 446 1.22 18.58 1.84
N VAL A 447 2.47 18.21 2.09
CA VAL A 447 3.38 17.68 1.06
C VAL A 447 2.85 16.37 0.49
N ILE A 448 2.31 15.48 1.31
CA ILE A 448 1.69 14.22 0.86
C ILE A 448 0.50 14.50 -0.05
N ILE A 449 -0.40 15.42 0.35
CA ILE A 449 -1.58 15.79 -0.44
C ILE A 449 -1.16 16.36 -1.81
N ILE A 450 -0.21 17.29 -1.83
CA ILE A 450 0.30 17.89 -3.06
C ILE A 450 0.99 16.84 -3.94
N SER A 451 1.84 16.00 -3.35
CA SER A 451 2.56 14.94 -4.08
C SER A 451 1.60 13.89 -4.63
N ALA A 452 0.58 13.47 -3.87
CA ALA A 452 -0.46 12.56 -4.34
C ALA A 452 -1.22 13.15 -5.52
N PHE A 453 -1.64 14.42 -5.41
CA PHE A 453 -2.34 15.13 -6.49
C PHE A 453 -1.50 15.24 -7.77
N ILE A 454 -0.20 15.51 -7.64
CA ILE A 454 0.72 15.58 -8.78
C ILE A 454 0.90 14.19 -9.40
N LEU A 455 1.18 13.17 -8.59
CA LEU A 455 1.43 11.81 -9.05
C LEU A 455 0.20 11.19 -9.70
N SER A 456 -1.01 11.39 -9.15
CA SER A 456 -2.26 10.88 -9.72
C SER A 456 -2.57 11.47 -11.09
N ARG A 457 -2.17 12.72 -11.35
CA ARG A 457 -2.39 13.37 -12.65
C ARG A 457 -1.28 13.18 -13.66
N THR A 458 -0.05 12.83 -13.22
CA THR A 458 1.11 12.71 -14.10
C THR A 458 1.42 11.28 -14.49
N ARG A 459 1.57 10.40 -13.50
CA ARG A 459 2.06 9.03 -13.71
C ARG A 459 0.97 7.99 -13.59
N PHE A 460 0.00 8.19 -12.70
CA PHE A 460 -1.02 7.23 -12.32
C PHE A 460 -2.42 7.75 -12.70
N LYS A 461 -2.68 7.91 -14.01
CA LYS A 461 -3.86 8.62 -14.53
C LYS A 461 -5.21 7.87 -14.39
N HIS A 462 -5.21 6.56 -14.13
CA HIS A 462 -6.41 5.72 -14.18
C HIS A 462 -6.74 5.06 -12.83
N VAL A 463 -6.52 5.75 -11.72
CA VAL A 463 -6.89 5.24 -10.40
C VAL A 463 -8.29 5.71 -10.04
N SER A 464 -9.30 5.24 -10.76
CA SER A 464 -10.69 5.34 -10.32
C SER A 464 -11.21 3.94 -10.00
N SER A 465 -11.00 3.47 -8.78
CA SER A 465 -11.66 2.24 -8.35
C SER A 465 -13.00 2.58 -7.72
N SER A 466 -14.07 2.25 -8.42
CA SER A 466 -15.42 2.15 -7.85
C SER A 466 -15.57 0.90 -6.97
N PHE A 467 -14.57 0.68 -6.09
CA PHE A 467 -14.57 -0.51 -5.25
C PHE A 467 -15.51 -0.34 -4.06
N ILE A 468 -16.58 -1.13 -4.04
CA ILE A 468 -17.50 -1.24 -2.90
C ILE A 468 -16.88 -2.22 -1.92
N SER A 469 -16.28 -1.72 -0.85
CA SER A 469 -15.73 -2.55 0.22
C SER A 469 -16.82 -2.92 1.22
N GLU A 470 -17.09 -4.21 1.35
CA GLU A 470 -17.90 -4.71 2.48
C GLU A 470 -17.12 -4.57 3.78
N LEU A 471 -17.84 -4.21 4.84
CA LEU A 471 -17.28 -4.19 6.18
C LEU A 471 -17.27 -5.63 6.72
N PRO A 472 -16.09 -6.19 7.01
CA PRO A 472 -16.02 -7.51 7.63
C PRO A 472 -16.67 -7.48 9.02
N GLU A 473 -17.32 -8.56 9.43
CA GLU A 473 -17.83 -8.66 10.81
C GLU A 473 -16.68 -8.58 11.82
N TYR A 474 -16.97 -8.01 13.00
CA TYR A 474 -15.99 -8.02 14.09
C TYR A 474 -15.73 -9.45 14.51
N LYS A 475 -14.48 -9.85 14.51
CA LYS A 475 -14.02 -11.17 14.93
C LYS A 475 -13.04 -11.01 16.08
N VAL A 476 -13.17 -11.89 17.08
CA VAL A 476 -12.16 -12.00 18.12
C VAL A 476 -10.93 -12.69 17.48
N PRO A 477 -9.77 -12.02 17.45
CA PRO A 477 -8.60 -12.58 16.81
C PRO A 477 -8.06 -13.80 17.58
N SER A 478 -7.61 -14.82 16.86
CA SER A 478 -6.91 -15.95 17.45
C SER A 478 -5.49 -15.54 17.86
N ILE A 479 -5.12 -15.76 19.12
CA ILE A 479 -3.77 -15.48 19.64
C ILE A 479 -2.71 -16.19 18.80
N LYS A 480 -2.97 -17.44 18.38
CA LYS A 480 -2.06 -18.21 17.53
C LYS A 480 -1.84 -17.55 16.16
N TYR A 481 -2.88 -16.96 15.59
CA TYR A 481 -2.78 -16.23 14.32
C TYR A 481 -1.93 -14.97 14.48
N ILE A 482 -2.21 -14.15 15.51
CA ILE A 482 -1.44 -12.94 15.80
C ILE A 482 0.04 -13.28 16.02
N ALA A 483 0.33 -14.28 16.88
CA ALA A 483 1.71 -14.68 17.16
C ALA A 483 2.45 -15.10 15.89
N LYS A 484 1.82 -15.86 15.01
CA LYS A 484 2.40 -16.28 13.73
C LYS A 484 2.62 -15.09 12.79
N ASP A 485 1.62 -14.21 12.64
CA ASP A 485 1.71 -13.03 11.78
C ASP A 485 2.84 -12.08 12.22
N VAL A 486 2.92 -11.83 13.53
CA VAL A 486 4.00 -11.01 14.13
C VAL A 486 5.36 -11.66 13.90
N PHE A 487 5.49 -12.96 14.17
CA PHE A 487 6.73 -13.69 13.96
C PHE A 487 7.20 -13.64 12.50
N ASP A 488 6.30 -13.87 11.55
CA ASP A 488 6.60 -13.82 10.12
C ASP A 488 7.05 -12.41 9.69
N LYS A 489 6.40 -11.36 10.21
CA LYS A 489 6.75 -9.96 9.94
C LYS A 489 8.12 -9.60 10.53
N VAL A 490 8.41 -10.00 11.77
CA VAL A 490 9.69 -9.76 12.45
C VAL A 490 10.85 -10.48 11.75
N ILE A 491 10.70 -11.77 11.43
CA ILE A 491 11.71 -12.52 10.69
C ILE A 491 11.95 -11.91 9.31
N ALA A 492 10.89 -11.48 8.63
CA ALA A 492 11.02 -10.79 7.36
C ALA A 492 11.80 -9.47 7.47
N PHE A 493 11.61 -8.73 8.58
CA PHE A 493 12.37 -7.50 8.87
C PHE A 493 13.84 -7.81 9.12
N ILE A 494 14.15 -8.74 10.04
CA ILE A 494 15.55 -9.10 10.40
C ILE A 494 16.32 -9.57 9.16
N LYS A 495 15.76 -10.50 8.38
CA LYS A 495 16.42 -11.03 7.20
C LYS A 495 16.70 -10.01 6.11
N ARG A 496 15.90 -8.93 6.03
CA ARG A 496 15.98 -7.96 4.93
C ARG A 496 16.61 -6.65 5.33
N ALA A 497 16.10 -6.04 6.39
CA ALA A 497 16.64 -4.76 6.86
C ALA A 497 17.94 -4.99 7.65
N GLY A 498 17.98 -5.99 8.53
CA GLY A 498 19.12 -6.27 9.37
C GLY A 498 20.41 -6.55 8.59
N SER A 499 20.37 -7.37 7.54
CA SER A 499 21.56 -7.65 6.72
C SER A 499 22.07 -6.41 5.97
N ILE A 500 21.18 -5.56 5.46
CA ILE A 500 21.57 -4.34 4.75
C ILE A 500 22.16 -3.33 5.73
N ILE A 501 21.49 -3.12 6.87
CA ILE A 501 21.96 -2.19 7.91
C ILE A 501 23.34 -2.59 8.41
N LEU A 502 23.56 -3.89 8.70
CA LEU A 502 24.85 -4.39 9.15
C LEU A 502 25.96 -4.11 8.13
N ILE A 503 25.75 -4.41 6.86
CA ILE A 503 26.75 -4.11 5.81
C ILE A 503 27.03 -2.61 5.73
N CYS A 504 26.00 -1.79 5.82
CA CYS A 504 26.17 -0.34 5.77
C CYS A 504 26.88 0.21 7.02
N SER A 505 26.62 -0.35 8.20
CA SER A 505 27.35 0.02 9.44
C SER A 505 28.83 -0.28 9.33
N ILE A 506 29.20 -1.44 8.80
CA ILE A 506 30.61 -1.81 8.56
C ILE A 506 31.26 -0.84 7.55
N VAL A 507 30.56 -0.50 6.47
CA VAL A 507 31.08 0.45 5.47
C VAL A 507 31.26 1.84 6.06
N ILE A 508 30.31 2.32 6.86
CA ILE A 508 30.39 3.64 7.52
C ILE A 508 31.51 3.64 8.55
N TRP A 509 31.60 2.60 9.39
CA TRP A 509 32.70 2.44 10.31
C TRP A 509 34.06 2.54 9.58
N PHE A 510 34.22 1.81 8.46
CA PHE A 510 35.44 1.88 7.65
C PHE A 510 35.74 3.30 7.14
N LEU A 511 34.73 3.98 6.64
CA LEU A 511 34.89 5.36 6.12
C LEU A 511 35.15 6.39 7.22
N LEU A 512 34.73 6.14 8.45
CA LEU A 512 35.01 6.99 9.60
C LEU A 512 36.38 6.72 10.20
N SER A 513 36.80 5.45 10.27
CA SER A 513 38.03 5.01 10.97
C SER A 513 39.31 5.15 10.13
N PHE A 514 39.17 5.27 8.78
CA PHE A 514 40.32 5.33 7.89
C PHE A 514 40.38 6.63 7.12
N SER A 515 41.64 7.11 6.87
CA SER A 515 41.93 8.17 5.89
C SER A 515 42.02 7.60 4.47
N PHE A 516 42.04 8.48 3.44
CA PHE A 516 42.38 8.05 2.07
C PHE A 516 43.80 7.49 1.94
N GLY A 517 44.69 7.74 2.90
CA GLY A 517 46.00 7.13 2.99
C GLY A 517 45.99 5.74 3.61
N MET A 518 44.83 5.16 3.93
CA MET A 518 44.66 3.89 4.64
C MET A 518 45.28 3.89 6.04
N GLU A 519 45.40 5.05 6.68
CA GLU A 519 45.82 5.19 8.07
C GLU A 519 44.61 5.01 8.96
N TYR A 520 44.73 4.15 9.99
CA TYR A 520 43.71 3.91 11.00
C TYR A 520 43.83 4.88 12.19
N GLY A 521 42.73 5.22 12.81
CA GLY A 521 42.72 6.05 14.03
C GLY A 521 42.99 7.53 13.77
N VAL A 522 42.69 8.03 12.58
CA VAL A 522 42.79 9.46 12.24
C VAL A 522 41.65 10.24 12.90
N ASP A 523 41.91 11.53 13.19
CA ASP A 523 40.85 12.44 13.60
C ASP A 523 39.69 12.43 12.62
N ILE A 524 38.47 12.51 13.14
CA ILE A 524 37.23 12.43 12.35
C ILE A 524 37.22 13.37 11.15
N GLU A 525 37.80 14.58 11.32
CA GLU A 525 37.93 15.57 10.25
C GLU A 525 38.80 15.13 9.05
N ASN A 526 39.74 14.21 9.28
CA ASN A 526 40.64 13.66 8.28
C ASN A 526 40.21 12.29 7.72
N SER A 527 39.07 11.80 8.19
CA SER A 527 38.48 10.54 7.73
C SER A 527 38.05 10.62 6.25
N MET A 528 37.94 9.44 5.62
CA MET A 528 37.38 9.33 4.26
C MET A 528 35.98 9.94 4.18
N LEU A 529 35.15 9.69 5.19
CA LEU A 529 33.76 10.18 5.24
C LEU A 529 33.72 11.70 5.35
N ALA A 530 34.57 12.32 6.19
CA ALA A 530 34.68 13.77 6.29
C ALA A 530 35.15 14.40 4.97
N SER A 531 36.11 13.80 4.29
CA SER A 531 36.61 14.25 2.99
C SER A 531 35.52 14.18 1.90
N ILE A 532 34.72 13.09 1.88
CA ILE A 532 33.55 12.99 1.01
C ILE A 532 32.52 14.07 1.37
N GLY A 533 32.24 14.26 2.67
CA GLY A 533 31.34 15.29 3.18
C GLY A 533 31.76 16.69 2.76
N LYS A 534 33.05 17.05 2.91
CA LYS A 534 33.63 18.32 2.47
C LYS A 534 33.45 18.52 0.97
N THR A 535 33.64 17.49 0.17
CA THR A 535 33.48 17.53 -1.30
C THR A 535 32.03 17.75 -1.74
N ILE A 536 31.03 17.20 -1.01
CA ILE A 536 29.62 17.25 -1.39
C ILE A 536 28.87 18.38 -0.66
N SER A 537 29.47 19.02 0.36
CA SER A 537 28.81 20.03 1.20
C SER A 537 28.20 21.19 0.43
N TRP A 538 28.76 21.55 -0.74
CA TRP A 538 28.21 22.58 -1.60
C TRP A 538 26.79 22.30 -2.08
N VAL A 539 26.38 21.03 -2.20
CA VAL A 539 25.01 20.63 -2.55
C VAL A 539 24.03 21.04 -1.44
N PHE A 540 24.48 21.03 -0.20
CA PHE A 540 23.68 21.39 0.97
C PHE A 540 23.70 22.88 1.29
N TYR A 541 24.63 23.64 0.68
CA TYR A 541 24.73 25.09 0.88
C TYR A 541 23.41 25.85 0.66
N PRO A 542 22.58 25.58 -0.38
CA PRO A 542 21.33 26.30 -0.58
C PRO A 542 20.28 26.10 0.52
N MET A 543 20.39 25.02 1.32
CA MET A 543 19.42 24.68 2.37
C MET A 543 19.95 24.92 3.78
N ILE A 544 21.28 25.08 3.97
CA ILE A 544 21.89 25.31 5.29
C ILE A 544 22.50 26.71 5.37
N GLY A 545 22.88 27.32 4.22
CA GLY A 545 23.49 28.64 4.14
C GLY A 545 24.99 28.65 4.38
N GLN A 546 25.59 27.51 4.67
CA GLN A 546 27.04 27.33 4.85
C GLN A 546 27.48 25.96 4.35
N ASN A 547 28.78 25.84 4.04
CA ASN A 547 29.37 24.56 3.64
C ASN A 547 29.69 23.71 4.89
N ASN A 548 28.64 23.19 5.53
CA ASN A 548 28.75 22.38 6.72
C ASN A 548 28.93 20.90 6.37
N TRP A 549 30.18 20.41 6.47
CA TRP A 549 30.50 19.03 6.15
C TRP A 549 29.90 18.05 7.19
N GLY A 550 29.85 18.43 8.46
CA GLY A 550 29.28 17.61 9.53
C GLY A 550 27.79 17.34 9.30
N ALA A 551 27.00 18.38 9.02
CA ALA A 551 25.59 18.24 8.66
C ALA A 551 25.38 17.39 7.38
N THR A 552 26.28 17.54 6.40
CA THR A 552 26.24 16.76 5.17
C THR A 552 26.46 15.27 5.44
N VAL A 553 27.48 14.93 6.22
CA VAL A 553 27.79 13.55 6.61
C VAL A 553 26.66 12.95 7.42
N SER A 554 26.13 13.67 8.43
CA SER A 554 25.00 13.21 9.24
C SER A 554 23.75 12.96 8.39
N ALA A 555 23.47 13.80 7.41
CA ALA A 555 22.36 13.59 6.48
C ALA A 555 22.55 12.35 5.60
N ILE A 556 23.79 12.02 5.20
CA ILE A 556 24.12 10.81 4.43
C ILE A 556 23.94 9.56 5.31
N GLN A 557 24.44 9.62 6.55
CA GLN A 557 24.25 8.52 7.52
C GLN A 557 22.77 8.25 7.81
N GLY A 558 21.93 9.28 7.81
CA GLY A 558 20.48 9.15 7.90
C GLY A 558 19.82 8.32 6.78
N LEU A 559 20.54 7.98 5.70
CA LEU A 559 20.05 7.00 4.72
C LEU A 559 20.19 5.56 5.22
N VAL A 560 21.13 5.28 6.10
CA VAL A 560 21.29 3.96 6.72
C VAL A 560 20.20 3.75 7.73
N ALA A 561 20.16 4.61 8.73
CA ALA A 561 19.15 4.63 9.79
C ALA A 561 18.96 6.07 10.26
N LYS A 562 17.71 6.55 10.29
CA LYS A 562 17.43 7.97 10.58
C LYS A 562 17.76 8.36 12.01
N GLU A 563 17.63 7.45 12.95
CA GLU A 563 18.00 7.63 14.36
C GLU A 563 19.50 7.88 14.55
N GLN A 564 20.34 7.30 13.71
CA GLN A 564 21.79 7.48 13.79
C GLN A 564 22.28 8.89 13.41
N VAL A 565 21.41 9.75 12.88
CA VAL A 565 21.78 11.13 12.55
C VAL A 565 22.24 11.87 13.80
N VAL A 566 21.53 11.71 14.92
CA VAL A 566 21.86 12.40 16.19
C VAL A 566 23.16 11.86 16.79
N SER A 567 23.29 10.53 16.91
CA SER A 567 24.53 9.89 17.40
C SER A 567 25.73 10.25 16.52
N SER A 568 25.54 10.28 15.20
CA SER A 568 26.58 10.73 14.27
C SER A 568 26.98 12.19 14.48
N MET A 569 26.02 13.06 14.77
CA MET A 569 26.32 14.47 15.08
C MET A 569 27.10 14.60 16.38
N ALA A 570 26.76 13.81 17.42
CA ALA A 570 27.50 13.77 18.67
C ALA A 570 28.94 13.31 18.44
N VAL A 571 29.15 12.20 17.73
CA VAL A 571 30.49 11.69 17.40
C VAL A 571 31.29 12.70 16.57
N ILE A 572 30.70 13.33 15.55
CA ILE A 572 31.37 14.36 14.73
C ILE A 572 31.72 15.60 15.56
N ALA A 573 30.94 15.93 16.58
CA ALA A 573 31.24 16.98 17.53
C ALA A 573 32.34 16.60 18.55
N GLY A 574 32.86 15.37 18.52
CA GLY A 574 33.87 14.86 19.45
C GLY A 574 33.29 14.46 20.84
N LEU A 575 31.98 14.18 20.88
CA LEU A 575 31.27 13.79 22.10
C LEU A 575 31.02 12.27 22.09
N SER A 576 30.72 11.70 23.27
CA SER A 576 30.25 10.32 23.36
C SER A 576 28.90 10.16 22.68
N GLU A 577 28.58 8.94 22.17
CA GLU A 577 27.32 8.65 21.45
C GLU A 577 26.05 8.92 22.28
N ASP A 578 26.17 8.90 23.63
CA ASP A 578 25.06 9.07 24.57
C ASP A 578 24.68 10.53 24.85
N VAL A 579 25.37 11.52 24.23
CA VAL A 579 25.07 12.93 24.45
C VAL A 579 23.92 13.37 23.55
N GLU A 580 22.75 13.49 24.17
CA GLU A 580 21.53 14.02 23.52
C GLU A 580 21.36 15.54 23.70
N GLU A 581 22.26 16.21 24.44
CA GLU A 581 22.14 17.65 24.70
C GLU A 581 22.62 18.49 23.52
N GLY A 582 21.67 19.14 22.83
CA GLY A 582 21.98 20.03 21.71
C GLY A 582 22.97 21.15 22.02
N SER A 583 23.05 21.59 23.27
CA SER A 583 24.01 22.61 23.74
C SER A 583 25.49 22.24 23.51
N GLN A 584 25.83 20.95 23.60
CA GLN A 584 27.20 20.48 23.38
C GLN A 584 27.48 20.22 21.88
N ILE A 585 26.50 19.71 21.15
CA ILE A 585 26.63 19.42 19.70
C ILE A 585 26.80 20.71 18.89
N PHE A 586 26.06 21.77 19.24
CA PHE A 586 26.09 23.06 18.53
C PHE A 586 26.97 24.11 19.20
N ALA A 587 27.89 23.71 20.09
CA ALA A 587 28.82 24.59 20.74
C ALA A 587 29.85 25.20 19.78
N ASP A 588 30.43 26.33 20.17
CA ASP A 588 31.51 26.97 19.44
C ASP A 588 32.71 26.02 19.30
N GLY A 589 33.29 25.95 18.10
CA GLY A 589 34.42 25.06 17.81
C GLY A 589 34.00 23.65 17.31
N THR A 590 32.73 23.34 17.30
CA THR A 590 32.25 22.10 16.66
C THR A 590 32.01 22.28 15.16
N PRO A 591 32.00 21.21 14.37
CA PRO A 591 31.65 21.30 12.92
C PRO A 591 30.22 21.79 12.66
N PHE A 592 29.39 21.92 13.68
CA PHE A 592 27.99 22.39 13.60
C PHE A 592 27.81 23.85 14.03
N GLU A 593 28.92 24.53 14.37
CA GLU A 593 28.91 25.96 14.65
C GLU A 593 28.27 26.78 13.54
N GLY A 594 27.52 27.82 13.89
CA GLY A 594 26.89 28.74 12.91
C GLY A 594 25.61 28.26 12.26
N ILE A 595 25.06 27.12 12.67
CA ILE A 595 23.72 26.69 12.26
C ILE A 595 22.71 27.66 12.86
N THR A 596 21.91 28.33 12.00
CA THR A 596 20.84 29.25 12.41
C THR A 596 19.52 28.53 12.63
N VAL A 597 18.52 29.19 13.23
CA VAL A 597 17.16 28.64 13.40
C VAL A 597 16.56 28.25 12.05
N ALA A 598 16.78 29.09 11.02
CA ALA A 598 16.31 28.80 9.66
C ALA A 598 16.99 27.56 9.06
N SER A 599 18.31 27.41 9.25
CA SER A 599 19.08 26.23 8.81
C SER A 599 18.63 24.96 9.54
N ALA A 600 18.40 25.07 10.84
CA ALA A 600 17.93 23.97 11.70
C ALA A 600 16.57 23.44 11.24
N TYR A 601 15.62 24.34 10.99
CA TYR A 601 14.29 23.95 10.49
C TYR A 601 14.36 23.35 9.10
N ALA A 602 15.17 23.92 8.19
CA ALA A 602 15.39 23.37 6.85
C ALA A 602 16.05 21.98 6.90
N PHE A 603 17.00 21.76 7.80
CA PHE A 603 17.62 20.44 8.00
C PHE A 603 16.62 19.38 8.50
N MET A 604 15.74 19.76 9.43
CA MET A 604 14.64 18.90 9.86
C MET A 604 13.72 18.54 8.70
N VAL A 605 13.34 19.53 7.85
CA VAL A 605 12.51 19.32 6.66
C VAL A 605 13.21 18.38 5.66
N PHE A 606 14.52 18.57 5.42
CA PHE A 606 15.28 17.68 4.54
C PHE A 606 15.26 16.24 5.06
N ASN A 607 15.57 16.02 6.33
CA ASN A 607 15.57 14.68 6.93
C ASN A 607 14.19 14.04 6.98
N LEU A 608 13.14 14.85 7.07
CA LEU A 608 11.76 14.40 7.05
C LEU A 608 11.37 13.80 5.69
N PHE A 609 11.69 14.48 4.58
CA PHE A 609 11.22 14.13 3.24
C PHE A 609 12.27 13.42 2.37
N SER A 610 13.56 13.43 2.75
CA SER A 610 14.61 12.73 2.00
C SER A 610 14.36 11.22 1.95
N ALA A 611 15.10 10.54 1.09
CA ALA A 611 15.05 9.08 0.97
C ALA A 611 14.98 8.41 2.35
N PRO A 612 14.11 7.42 2.54
CA PRO A 612 13.98 6.74 3.82
C PRO A 612 15.20 5.84 4.09
N CYS A 613 15.26 5.25 5.29
CA CYS A 613 16.30 4.31 5.65
C CYS A 613 16.38 3.11 4.68
N PHE A 614 17.53 2.46 4.60
CA PHE A 614 17.75 1.33 3.69
C PHE A 614 16.75 0.19 3.91
N GLY A 615 16.26 -0.02 5.13
CA GLY A 615 15.19 -0.96 5.42
C GLY A 615 13.91 -0.66 4.65
N ALA A 616 13.51 0.60 4.62
CA ALA A 616 12.35 1.07 3.86
C ALA A 616 12.59 1.05 2.34
N ILE A 617 13.79 1.39 1.88
CA ILE A 617 14.20 1.26 0.47
C ILE A 617 14.10 -0.21 0.02
N GLY A 618 14.55 -1.15 0.86
CA GLY A 618 14.42 -2.59 0.61
C GLY A 618 12.97 -3.07 0.51
N ALA A 619 12.10 -2.58 1.40
CA ALA A 619 10.66 -2.82 1.33
C ALA A 619 10.06 -2.23 0.04
N MET A 620 10.40 -0.99 -0.29
CA MET A 620 9.95 -0.29 -1.51
C MET A 620 10.36 -1.03 -2.79
N LYS A 621 11.60 -1.55 -2.87
CA LYS A 621 12.07 -2.36 -4.00
C LYS A 621 11.16 -3.54 -4.28
N ARG A 622 10.67 -4.18 -3.24
CA ARG A 622 9.79 -5.35 -3.35
C ARG A 622 8.38 -4.96 -3.80
N GLU A 623 7.81 -3.91 -3.22
CA GLU A 623 6.45 -3.50 -3.55
C GLU A 623 6.36 -2.88 -4.95
N LEU A 624 7.41 -2.18 -5.40
CA LEU A 624 7.52 -1.64 -6.76
C LEU A 624 7.94 -2.68 -7.81
N GLY A 625 8.39 -3.87 -7.41
CA GLY A 625 8.78 -4.98 -8.29
C GLY A 625 9.99 -4.71 -9.21
N SER A 626 10.63 -3.53 -9.14
CA SER A 626 11.73 -3.15 -10.02
C SER A 626 12.74 -2.21 -9.33
N THR A 627 14.03 -2.54 -9.47
CA THR A 627 15.12 -1.68 -8.98
C THR A 627 15.11 -0.29 -9.65
N LYS A 628 14.76 -0.22 -10.94
CA LYS A 628 14.66 1.06 -11.67
C LYS A 628 13.52 1.95 -11.12
N ARG A 629 12.36 1.36 -10.79
CA ARG A 629 11.24 2.09 -10.18
C ARG A 629 11.58 2.56 -8.78
N MET A 630 12.21 1.70 -7.97
CA MET A 630 12.70 2.05 -6.64
C MET A 630 13.69 3.22 -6.69
N LEU A 631 14.70 3.18 -7.57
CA LEU A 631 15.68 4.25 -7.69
C LEU A 631 15.04 5.59 -8.12
N LYS A 632 14.05 5.55 -9.03
CA LYS A 632 13.28 6.75 -9.40
C LYS A 632 12.47 7.31 -8.23
N ALA A 633 11.91 6.45 -7.37
CA ALA A 633 11.17 6.87 -6.19
C ALA A 633 12.09 7.52 -5.15
N VAL A 634 13.24 6.92 -4.86
CA VAL A 634 14.27 7.46 -3.96
C VAL A 634 14.80 8.82 -4.47
N LEU A 635 15.08 8.91 -5.76
CA LEU A 635 15.51 10.17 -6.39
C LEU A 635 14.43 11.25 -6.29
N PHE A 636 13.17 10.90 -6.55
CA PHE A 636 12.04 11.82 -6.40
C PHE A 636 11.92 12.35 -4.98
N GLN A 637 11.99 11.45 -3.97
CA GLN A 637 11.93 11.82 -2.56
C GLN A 637 13.09 12.76 -2.17
N THR A 638 14.32 12.42 -2.56
CA THR A 638 15.51 13.23 -2.24
C THR A 638 15.46 14.60 -2.90
N ILE A 639 15.09 14.70 -4.18
CA ILE A 639 14.96 15.98 -4.88
C ILE A 639 13.85 16.82 -4.28
N CYS A 640 12.70 16.20 -3.97
CA CYS A 640 11.58 16.89 -3.32
C CYS A 640 12.01 17.46 -1.95
N ALA A 641 12.71 16.68 -1.14
CA ALA A 641 13.23 17.10 0.15
C ALA A 641 14.20 18.27 0.03
N TRP A 642 15.13 18.18 -0.93
CA TRP A 642 16.13 19.23 -1.16
C TRP A 642 15.47 20.55 -1.60
N ILE A 643 14.50 20.49 -2.52
CA ILE A 643 13.76 21.69 -2.97
C ILE A 643 12.98 22.31 -1.80
N LEU A 644 12.23 21.48 -1.04
CA LEU A 644 11.44 21.96 0.09
C LEU A 644 12.32 22.58 1.18
N ALA A 645 13.42 21.92 1.55
CA ALA A 645 14.36 22.44 2.53
C ALA A 645 15.02 23.76 2.09
N THR A 646 15.41 23.85 0.81
CA THR A 646 15.96 25.09 0.24
C THR A 646 14.94 26.24 0.30
N ILE A 647 13.70 26.00 -0.09
CA ILE A 647 12.61 27.01 0.00
C ILE A 647 12.44 27.47 1.45
N VAL A 648 12.35 26.51 2.37
CA VAL A 648 12.18 26.79 3.80
C VAL A 648 13.34 27.61 4.36
N TYR A 649 14.59 27.24 4.03
CA TYR A 649 15.76 28.02 4.41
C TYR A 649 15.74 29.43 3.85
N GLN A 650 15.49 29.58 2.57
CA GLN A 650 15.48 30.89 1.90
C GLN A 650 14.40 31.83 2.46
N ILE A 651 13.26 31.29 2.87
CA ILE A 651 12.21 32.06 3.56
C ILE A 651 12.64 32.37 4.99
N GLY A 652 13.06 31.36 5.76
CA GLY A 652 13.43 31.46 7.16
C GLY A 652 14.59 32.44 7.40
N SER A 653 15.67 32.34 6.62
CA SER A 653 16.84 33.21 6.77
C SER A 653 16.53 34.69 6.49
N ARG A 654 15.57 34.98 5.61
CA ARG A 654 15.13 36.36 5.34
C ARG A 654 14.23 36.93 6.43
N ILE A 655 13.43 36.06 7.08
CA ILE A 655 12.65 36.44 8.26
C ILE A 655 13.62 36.74 9.43
N GLU A 656 14.59 35.88 9.65
CA GLU A 656 15.59 35.98 10.71
C GLU A 656 16.45 37.25 10.57
N ASN A 657 16.84 37.61 9.34
CA ASN A 657 17.63 38.81 9.05
C ASN A 657 16.81 40.10 8.92
N GLY A 658 15.49 40.08 9.16
CA GLY A 658 14.61 41.24 9.03
C GLY A 658 14.47 41.81 7.63
N THR A 659 14.91 41.08 6.57
CA THR A 659 14.95 41.50 5.17
C THR A 659 13.74 41.01 4.38
N PHE A 660 12.68 40.60 5.05
CA PHE A 660 11.50 40.04 4.41
C PHE A 660 10.61 41.11 3.81
N ASN A 661 10.84 41.46 2.55
CA ASN A 661 10.08 42.45 1.79
C ASN A 661 9.06 41.77 0.84
N LEU A 662 8.04 42.56 0.43
CA LEU A 662 7.00 42.14 -0.52
C LEU A 662 7.61 41.55 -1.81
N ALA A 663 8.76 42.08 -2.28
CA ALA A 663 9.50 41.55 -3.41
C ALA A 663 9.94 40.09 -3.24
N ASN A 664 10.27 39.67 -2.02
CA ASN A 664 10.68 38.30 -1.72
C ASN A 664 9.50 37.31 -1.79
N ILE A 665 8.32 37.75 -1.35
CA ILE A 665 7.09 36.96 -1.51
C ILE A 665 6.79 36.75 -3.00
N ILE A 666 6.97 37.80 -3.80
CA ILE A 666 6.75 37.74 -5.26
C ILE A 666 7.73 36.76 -5.90
N VAL A 667 9.03 36.81 -5.55
CA VAL A 667 10.05 35.88 -6.10
C VAL A 667 9.73 34.44 -5.72
N ILE A 668 9.36 34.16 -4.47
CA ILE A 668 8.97 32.83 -4.01
C ILE A 668 7.69 32.36 -4.72
N ALA A 669 6.70 33.24 -4.84
CA ALA A 669 5.48 32.96 -5.60
C ALA A 669 5.78 32.68 -7.07
N VAL A 670 6.68 33.44 -7.70
CA VAL A 670 7.11 33.23 -9.10
C VAL A 670 7.84 31.90 -9.26
N ILE A 671 8.72 31.52 -8.32
CA ILE A 671 9.39 30.19 -8.32
C ILE A 671 8.35 29.07 -8.16
N LEU A 672 7.43 29.20 -7.23
CA LEU A 672 6.34 28.22 -7.03
C LEU A 672 5.43 28.14 -8.26
N ILE A 673 5.08 29.27 -8.86
CA ILE A 673 4.28 29.33 -10.08
C ILE A 673 5.07 28.76 -11.27
N ALA A 674 6.38 29.03 -11.39
CA ALA A 674 7.23 28.48 -12.42
C ALA A 674 7.37 26.93 -12.28
N VAL A 675 7.57 26.43 -11.07
CA VAL A 675 7.60 24.98 -10.79
C VAL A 675 6.24 24.35 -11.08
N LEU A 676 5.14 24.96 -10.63
CA LEU A 676 3.78 24.56 -10.98
C LEU A 676 3.53 24.68 -12.48
N GLY A 677 3.99 25.75 -13.13
CA GLY A 677 3.88 25.98 -14.57
C GLY A 677 4.65 24.95 -15.39
N ILE A 678 5.85 24.54 -14.97
CA ILE A 678 6.63 23.46 -15.60
C ILE A 678 5.89 22.13 -15.43
N ILE A 679 5.34 21.88 -14.26
CA ILE A 679 4.53 20.69 -13.98
C ILE A 679 3.27 20.69 -14.86
N ILE A 680 2.54 21.82 -14.93
CA ILE A 680 1.32 21.98 -15.73
C ILE A 680 1.64 21.94 -17.23
N SER A 681 2.74 22.56 -17.70
CA SER A 681 3.18 22.54 -19.09
C SER A 681 3.57 21.15 -19.55
N LYS A 682 4.31 20.39 -18.72
CA LYS A 682 4.56 18.95 -18.97
C LYS A 682 3.27 18.11 -18.94
N LEU A 683 2.28 18.51 -18.17
CA LEU A 683 0.96 17.89 -18.15
C LEU A 683 0.16 18.22 -19.43
N LYS A 684 0.24 19.44 -19.92
CA LYS A 684 -0.47 19.91 -21.11
C LYS A 684 0.15 19.38 -22.42
N ASN A 685 1.48 19.32 -22.50
CA ASN A 685 2.18 18.78 -23.67
C ASN A 685 2.03 17.25 -23.84
N LYS A 686 1.58 16.53 -22.82
CA LYS A 686 1.29 15.10 -22.93
C LYS A 686 -0.09 14.82 -23.52
N ASN A 687 -0.96 15.81 -23.64
CA ASN A 687 -2.24 15.73 -24.36
C ASN A 687 -2.12 15.94 -25.87
N ASN A 688 -0.95 16.35 -26.38
CA ASN A 688 -0.65 16.43 -27.81
C ASN A 688 0.18 15.23 -28.26
N GLY A 689 -0.25 14.04 -27.88
CA GLY A 689 0.39 12.76 -28.23
C GLY A 689 0.05 12.28 -29.62
N CYS A 690 0.37 13.05 -30.66
CA CYS A 690 0.40 12.58 -32.05
C CYS A 690 1.46 13.33 -32.89
N SER A 691 2.67 13.51 -32.36
CA SER A 691 3.74 14.16 -33.16
C SER A 691 4.68 13.18 -33.88
N ASN A 692 4.45 11.86 -33.81
CA ASN A 692 5.27 10.86 -34.52
C ASN A 692 4.47 9.70 -35.14
N CYS A 693 3.23 9.96 -35.58
CA CYS A 693 2.49 8.99 -36.39
C CYS A 693 2.64 9.37 -37.88
N PRO A 694 3.13 8.47 -38.75
CA PRO A 694 3.27 8.73 -40.19
C PRO A 694 1.94 8.97 -40.92
N TYR A 695 0.81 8.89 -40.24
CA TYR A 695 -0.54 9.04 -40.81
C TYR A 695 -1.32 10.23 -40.24
N CYS A 696 -0.64 11.24 -39.66
CA CYS A 696 -1.29 12.41 -39.02
C CYS A 696 -1.94 13.43 -39.95
N ASP A 697 -1.89 13.27 -41.27
CA ASP A 697 -2.48 14.24 -42.21
C ASP A 697 -3.99 14.06 -42.43
N ASN A 698 -4.63 13.03 -41.84
CA ASN A 698 -6.05 12.75 -42.03
C ASN A 698 -6.91 12.79 -40.76
N CYS A 699 -6.40 13.30 -39.64
CA CYS A 699 -7.20 13.54 -38.43
C CYS A 699 -7.46 15.03 -38.25
N LYS A 700 -8.49 15.53 -38.92
CA LYS A 700 -9.18 16.78 -38.56
C LYS A 700 -10.56 16.43 -38.06
#